data_1bc26734d720ade3ad5c57780c957f27
#
_entry.id   1bc26734d720ade3ad5c57780c957f27
#
_cell.length_a   1.000
_cell.length_b   1.000
_cell.length_c   1.000
_cell.angle_alpha   90.00
_cell.angle_beta   90.00
_cell.angle_gamma   90.00
#
_symmetry.space_group_name_H-M   'P 1'
#
loop_
_entity.id
_entity.type
_entity.pdbx_description
1 polymer ?
#
loop_
_entity_poly.entity_id
_entity_poly.type
_entity_poly.pdbx_seq_one_letter_code
_entity_poly.pdbx_strand_id
1 'polypeptide(L)'
;MALSKKDKLRLLTILLESRHGDLREQNLNRQGKGHFHVSGMGHEALAAISFATEPGDYVCGYYRDRALVLGRGVTSAELALDYFAKREGQSHGRQMPSHYSYAERHIWSVPTPTGSQLLPACGIAWGLKLDGKSNFVIATVGDAATRQGDFFEAVCFAKERQLPILFLVEDNGYGISSPTRKINPLALDALQPNDWRQIDGSDVPAVYEAGQEAIAHLRAGKGPVFFWVTMERLSSHTSSDDHKLYRSPEEIENLAEGDPLAKWKDVVIAEGIISAEDYARLDQEIKERIRQEFIAAERDEDPSADELEIEVTGKLPQLNDEVLPPGKYRIGDVVNQTLHLGLTKDTRRIVFGEDVEDPKGGVFRLTQKLSTEFPEQVFNSPLAESTIVGVACGLASYGKRPVFELQFIDFIGPAWNQLVTNLCNLRWRSFGTWTCPLVIYAPYGAYLPGGSLWHSQANEAPLAHYPGINIAIPSNPEDAAGLLWTAMHCEDPTFILIPKHLLWAEHESTKPVRAVSLGKARLHQLGSEVTVVAWGNTMEKSIEALTRVGDKTSVELIDLRSISPWDRETIEASVRKTGRLIVVQEDTENCSVGQMIISHITGQRELWDALVSPPILVSKGNVMIGYNPIYEYAALPDVEGIVRAIERSVSVRSERALAGIAHPGEGKRDSADRPGSPISAPTSARRGQKIVVPIMGEGIRSAKVVALLKKPGDRIELDDALCEVETDKAIYPIESSCAGTMGEWKTKVDDTVEIGQELGTILSEDGELDEQMEAATEVSAREIAPPAPAAATKFSSREPALSATITRKLGRVVPANLQIDARWDAIREARDMAKKGGEKNAPSPSVMVAWVVVRAMEKHVPFRCLMLDDDRIMEQENFDLGVAVALPDDRLATAVVTQANKLSWPDFVRRYDETVAATRSGRVDAMQAPVVISSLGAFGVKAGVPLVVPPSVGTLFVGAAHQELSPNGKKAQTVAMITLSLTFDHRVVNGAGAANFVHEIKGLIEAFAIPTVA
;
A
#
# COMPACT_ATOMS: atom_id res chain seq x y z
N MET A 1 31.20 -7.97 32.42
CA MET A 1 32.29 -7.11 32.95
C MET A 1 31.72 -5.71 33.13
N ALA A 2 32.11 -5.01 34.22
CA ALA A 2 31.67 -3.62 34.39
C ALA A 2 32.25 -2.71 33.29
N LEU A 3 31.46 -1.69 32.86
CA LEU A 3 31.93 -0.68 31.90
C LEU A 3 33.18 0.03 32.40
N SER A 4 34.24 0.10 31.59
CA SER A 4 35.40 0.90 31.89
C SER A 4 35.06 2.40 31.93
N LYS A 5 35.91 3.23 32.60
CA LYS A 5 35.76 4.68 32.59
C LYS A 5 35.61 5.23 31.15
N LYS A 6 36.43 4.73 30.23
CA LYS A 6 36.41 5.10 28.82
C LYS A 6 35.05 4.73 28.14
N ASP A 7 34.53 3.53 28.41
CA ASP A 7 33.27 3.09 27.81
C ASP A 7 32.08 3.84 28.38
N LYS A 8 32.09 4.18 29.70
CA LYS A 8 31.05 5.02 30.31
C LYS A 8 30.98 6.39 29.64
N LEU A 9 32.12 7.00 29.38
CA LEU A 9 32.20 8.31 28.71
C LEU A 9 31.76 8.19 27.24
N ARG A 10 32.21 7.14 26.52
CA ARG A 10 31.76 6.87 25.15
C ARG A 10 30.25 6.65 25.08
N LEU A 11 29.67 5.90 25.99
CA LEU A 11 28.23 5.68 26.06
C LEU A 11 27.48 7.01 26.30
N LEU A 12 27.96 7.84 27.23
CA LEU A 12 27.41 9.17 27.44
C LEU A 12 27.44 10.01 26.15
N THR A 13 28.55 9.94 25.40
CA THR A 13 28.68 10.66 24.12
C THR A 13 27.61 10.17 23.12
N ILE A 14 27.37 8.86 22.99
CA ILE A 14 26.36 8.31 22.09
C ILE A 14 24.94 8.76 22.50
N LEU A 15 24.63 8.76 23.80
CA LEU A 15 23.34 9.21 24.28
C LEU A 15 23.10 10.69 23.97
N LEU A 16 24.15 11.52 24.15
CA LEU A 16 24.10 12.96 23.81
C LEU A 16 23.96 13.17 22.30
N GLU A 17 24.70 12.43 21.48
CA GLU A 17 24.59 12.47 20.01
C GLU A 17 23.19 12.08 19.56
N SER A 18 22.61 11.03 20.13
CA SER A 18 21.24 10.61 19.83
C SER A 18 20.23 11.72 20.17
N ARG A 19 20.32 12.28 21.38
CA ARG A 19 19.43 13.34 21.87
C ARG A 19 19.53 14.60 21.05
N HIS A 20 20.73 15.11 20.82
CA HIS A 20 20.92 16.36 20.06
C HIS A 20 20.58 16.22 18.59
N GLY A 21 20.86 15.06 17.98
CA GLY A 21 20.43 14.75 16.62
C GLY A 21 18.91 14.75 16.47
N ASP A 22 18.23 14.10 17.41
CA ASP A 22 16.77 14.02 17.45
C ASP A 22 16.13 15.42 17.61
N LEU A 23 16.61 16.20 18.57
CA LEU A 23 16.16 17.57 18.78
C LEU A 23 16.44 18.46 17.56
N ARG A 24 17.57 18.26 16.88
CA ARG A 24 17.90 19.00 15.67
C ARG A 24 16.91 18.68 14.54
N GLU A 25 16.60 17.41 14.33
CA GLU A 25 15.61 16.99 13.35
C GLU A 25 14.22 17.55 13.65
N GLN A 26 13.79 17.55 14.92
CA GLN A 26 12.53 18.17 15.32
C GLN A 26 12.49 19.66 14.96
N ASN A 27 13.56 20.40 15.27
CA ASN A 27 13.63 21.83 14.97
C ASN A 27 13.63 22.09 13.47
N LEU A 28 14.37 21.30 12.68
CA LEU A 28 14.40 21.41 11.23
C LEU A 28 13.03 21.08 10.62
N ASN A 29 12.34 20.07 11.14
CA ASN A 29 10.99 19.73 10.67
C ASN A 29 10.00 20.89 10.92
N ARG A 30 10.08 21.56 12.10
CA ARG A 30 9.26 22.75 12.41
C ARG A 30 9.57 23.94 11.50
N GLN A 31 10.80 24.03 10.99
CA GLN A 31 11.22 25.05 10.01
C GLN A 31 10.82 24.69 8.56
N GLY A 32 10.16 23.56 8.35
CA GLY A 32 9.86 23.05 6.99
C GLY A 32 11.08 22.49 6.25
N LYS A 33 12.21 22.30 6.94
CA LYS A 33 13.40 21.66 6.42
C LYS A 33 13.39 20.18 6.78
N GLY A 34 12.91 19.36 5.89
CA GLY A 34 12.63 17.94 6.10
C GLY A 34 11.14 17.67 6.25
N HIS A 35 10.72 16.50 5.77
CA HIS A 35 9.31 16.19 5.58
C HIS A 35 8.73 15.31 6.68
N PHE A 36 9.58 14.63 7.43
CA PHE A 36 9.17 13.64 8.42
C PHE A 36 10.22 13.48 9.52
N HIS A 37 9.78 13.26 10.76
CA HIS A 37 10.64 12.98 11.91
C HIS A 37 9.99 11.97 12.84
N VAL A 38 10.79 11.05 13.37
CA VAL A 38 10.42 10.07 14.39
C VAL A 38 11.42 10.17 15.54
N SER A 39 10.96 10.57 16.71
CA SER A 39 11.83 10.71 17.88
C SER A 39 12.20 9.36 18.51
N GLY A 40 13.48 9.17 18.78
CA GLY A 40 14.04 8.09 19.61
C GLY A 40 14.29 8.49 21.06
N MET A 41 13.86 9.68 21.48
CA MET A 41 14.06 10.16 22.86
C MET A 41 13.35 9.29 23.89
N GLY A 42 14.10 8.82 24.90
CA GLY A 42 13.67 7.88 25.92
C GLY A 42 14.12 6.43 25.62
N HIS A 43 14.60 6.15 24.39
CA HIS A 43 15.10 4.84 23.99
C HIS A 43 16.64 4.75 23.98
N GLU A 44 17.34 5.80 24.42
CA GLU A 44 18.80 5.93 24.27
C GLU A 44 19.58 4.86 25.03
N ALA A 45 19.08 4.32 26.14
CA ALA A 45 19.77 3.30 26.91
C ALA A 45 20.13 2.03 26.11
N LEU A 46 19.40 1.76 25.03
CA LEU A 46 19.65 0.61 24.16
C LEU A 46 21.02 0.65 23.48
N ALA A 47 21.62 1.85 23.35
CA ALA A 47 23.02 1.99 22.95
C ALA A 47 23.98 1.13 23.80
N ALA A 48 23.65 0.88 25.07
CA ALA A 48 24.47 0.07 25.96
C ALA A 48 24.65 -1.38 25.48
N ILE A 49 23.65 -1.94 24.77
CA ILE A 49 23.70 -3.30 24.20
C ILE A 49 24.77 -3.38 23.10
N SER A 50 24.97 -2.29 22.32
CA SER A 50 25.90 -2.25 21.22
C SER A 50 27.37 -2.45 21.66
N PHE A 51 27.70 -2.13 22.90
CA PHE A 51 29.04 -2.31 23.45
C PHE A 51 29.49 -3.76 23.62
N ALA A 52 28.55 -4.69 23.57
CA ALA A 52 28.82 -6.13 23.61
C ALA A 52 28.83 -6.77 22.22
N THR A 53 28.47 -6.02 21.18
CA THR A 53 28.44 -6.51 19.81
C THR A 53 29.82 -6.45 19.15
N GLU A 54 30.03 -7.32 18.15
CA GLU A 54 31.23 -7.40 17.32
C GLU A 54 30.87 -7.15 15.84
N PRO A 55 31.86 -6.81 15.00
CA PRO A 55 31.67 -6.86 13.56
C PRO A 55 31.15 -8.23 13.13
N GLY A 56 30.11 -8.28 12.33
CA GLY A 56 29.43 -9.51 11.90
C GLY A 56 28.19 -9.89 12.71
N ASP A 57 27.90 -9.24 13.85
CA ASP A 57 26.60 -9.32 14.48
C ASP A 57 25.61 -8.41 13.74
N TYR A 58 24.37 -8.86 13.59
CA TYR A 58 23.35 -8.16 12.84
C TYR A 58 22.39 -7.39 13.75
N VAL A 59 21.84 -6.30 13.22
CA VAL A 59 20.72 -5.55 13.83
C VAL A 59 19.59 -5.50 12.81
N CYS A 60 18.44 -6.05 13.18
CA CYS A 60 17.18 -5.91 12.46
C CYS A 60 16.26 -5.04 13.33
N GLY A 61 16.46 -3.75 13.22
CA GLY A 61 15.84 -2.75 14.08
C GLY A 61 14.51 -2.20 13.59
N TYR A 62 14.02 -1.22 14.33
CA TYR A 62 12.92 -0.38 13.89
C TYR A 62 13.26 1.11 14.06
N TYR A 63 12.38 2.00 13.68
CA TYR A 63 12.66 3.43 13.49
C TYR A 63 13.05 4.23 14.75
N ARG A 64 12.95 3.69 16.00
CA ARG A 64 13.39 4.39 17.22
C ARG A 64 14.78 4.03 17.70
N ASP A 65 15.46 3.13 16.99
CA ASP A 65 16.77 2.60 17.36
C ASP A 65 17.95 3.54 17.12
N ARG A 66 17.73 4.85 17.07
CA ARG A 66 18.77 5.84 16.78
C ARG A 66 20.04 5.64 17.62
N ALA A 67 19.88 5.49 18.94
CA ALA A 67 21.03 5.31 19.83
C ALA A 67 21.72 3.96 19.63
N LEU A 68 20.98 2.90 19.33
CA LEU A 68 21.52 1.57 19.03
C LEU A 68 22.38 1.59 17.75
N VAL A 69 21.91 2.25 16.70
CA VAL A 69 22.67 2.34 15.42
C VAL A 69 23.88 3.26 15.54
N LEU A 70 23.82 4.35 16.30
CA LEU A 70 24.98 5.15 16.65
C LEU A 70 26.01 4.33 17.43
N GLY A 71 25.55 3.51 18.38
CA GLY A 71 26.39 2.57 19.11
C GLY A 71 27.08 1.55 18.21
N ARG A 72 26.47 1.19 17.08
CA ARG A 72 27.03 0.33 16.03
C ARG A 72 27.99 1.05 15.08
N GLY A 73 28.24 2.34 15.31
CA GLY A 73 29.20 3.13 14.56
C GLY A 73 28.64 3.89 13.36
N VAL A 74 27.34 3.99 13.22
CA VAL A 74 26.72 5.00 12.34
C VAL A 74 26.98 6.36 12.93
N THR A 75 27.27 7.35 12.11
CA THR A 75 27.60 8.72 12.55
C THR A 75 26.40 9.65 12.46
N SER A 76 26.40 10.72 13.24
CA SER A 76 25.36 11.77 13.15
C SER A 76 25.34 12.43 11.76
N ALA A 77 26.50 12.52 11.09
CA ALA A 77 26.58 13.05 9.72
C ALA A 77 25.86 12.17 8.71
N GLU A 78 26.01 10.82 8.80
CA GLU A 78 25.26 9.88 7.95
C GLU A 78 23.77 9.97 8.19
N LEU A 79 23.33 10.08 9.46
CA LEU A 79 21.92 10.26 9.80
C LEU A 79 21.36 11.61 9.30
N ALA A 80 22.20 12.65 9.24
CA ALA A 80 21.80 13.95 8.69
C ALA A 80 21.59 13.88 7.18
N LEU A 81 22.42 13.13 6.44
CA LEU A 81 22.22 12.87 5.00
C LEU A 81 20.90 12.13 4.75
N ASP A 82 20.60 11.12 5.59
CA ASP A 82 19.34 10.37 5.52
C ASP A 82 18.13 11.26 5.84
N TYR A 83 18.27 12.16 6.82
CA TYR A 83 17.21 13.10 7.20
C TYR A 83 16.83 14.04 6.05
N PHE A 84 17.80 14.53 5.30
CA PHE A 84 17.60 15.37 4.12
C PHE A 84 17.42 14.59 2.83
N ALA A 85 17.34 13.25 2.90
CA ALA A 85 17.17 12.35 1.76
C ALA A 85 18.21 12.58 0.64
N LYS A 86 19.47 12.82 1.03
CA LYS A 86 20.56 13.17 0.11
C LYS A 86 21.08 11.96 -0.69
N ARG A 87 21.73 12.24 -1.80
CA ARG A 87 22.31 11.24 -2.70
C ARG A 87 23.32 10.33 -2.00
N GLU A 88 24.19 10.92 -1.16
CA GLU A 88 25.19 10.19 -0.37
C GLU A 88 24.59 9.51 0.88
N GLY A 89 23.29 9.68 1.17
CA GLY A 89 22.59 8.93 2.20
C GLY A 89 22.51 7.44 1.87
N GLN A 90 22.40 6.60 2.90
CA GLN A 90 22.47 5.13 2.81
C GLN A 90 21.43 4.52 1.85
N SER A 91 20.31 5.17 1.63
CA SER A 91 19.22 4.74 0.74
C SER A 91 19.17 5.55 -0.57
N HIS A 92 20.12 6.45 -0.78
CA HIS A 92 20.10 7.35 -1.93
C HIS A 92 18.82 8.18 -2.02
N GLY A 93 18.36 8.66 -0.86
CA GLY A 93 17.13 9.46 -0.72
C GLY A 93 15.80 8.68 -0.83
N ARG A 94 15.81 7.34 -0.86
CA ARG A 94 14.61 6.51 -1.07
C ARG A 94 13.86 6.12 0.19
N GLN A 95 14.55 6.07 1.32
CA GLN A 95 13.95 5.75 2.61
C GLN A 95 13.59 7.01 3.39
N MET A 96 12.59 6.87 4.24
CA MET A 96 12.27 7.89 5.24
C MET A 96 13.38 8.01 6.27
N PRO A 97 13.55 9.16 6.93
CA PRO A 97 14.44 9.29 8.10
C PRO A 97 14.15 8.19 9.12
N SER A 98 15.17 7.78 9.85
CA SER A 98 15.10 6.71 10.87
C SER A 98 14.79 5.30 10.34
N HIS A 99 14.75 5.09 9.01
CA HIS A 99 14.64 3.78 8.39
C HIS A 99 16.04 3.29 7.98
N TYR A 100 16.84 2.94 8.99
CA TYR A 100 18.25 2.59 8.88
C TYR A 100 18.52 1.40 7.95
N SER A 101 19.58 1.45 7.15
CA SER A 101 19.96 0.39 6.20
C SER A 101 21.45 0.41 5.89
N TYR A 102 22.32 -0.08 6.78
CA TYR A 102 23.78 -0.02 6.64
C TYR A 102 24.37 -1.42 6.50
N ALA A 103 24.44 -1.94 5.27
CA ALA A 103 24.87 -3.32 5.00
C ALA A 103 26.28 -3.60 5.50
N GLU A 104 27.23 -2.68 5.35
CA GLU A 104 28.61 -2.81 5.82
C GLU A 104 28.77 -2.87 7.35
N ARG A 105 27.73 -2.43 8.09
CA ARG A 105 27.63 -2.53 9.55
C ARG A 105 26.68 -3.61 10.02
N HIS A 106 26.17 -4.44 9.09
CA HIS A 106 25.17 -5.47 9.33
C HIS A 106 23.88 -4.93 10.00
N ILE A 107 23.47 -3.70 9.66
CA ILE A 107 22.19 -3.13 10.03
C ILE A 107 21.25 -3.34 8.86
N TRP A 108 20.30 -4.27 9.04
CA TRP A 108 19.36 -4.64 7.99
C TRP A 108 18.33 -3.54 7.75
N SER A 109 17.88 -3.40 6.50
CA SER A 109 17.01 -2.31 6.06
C SER A 109 15.67 -2.30 6.80
N VAL A 110 15.43 -1.27 7.60
CA VAL A 110 14.23 -1.11 8.44
C VAL A 110 12.98 -0.89 7.58
N PRO A 111 11.91 -1.68 7.75
CA PRO A 111 10.63 -1.42 7.12
C PRO A 111 9.72 -0.57 7.99
N THR A 112 8.81 0.21 7.39
CA THR A 112 7.79 0.96 8.14
C THR A 112 6.67 0.07 8.71
N PRO A 113 6.13 -0.94 7.97
CA PRO A 113 5.17 -1.86 8.55
C PRO A 113 5.79 -2.63 9.73
N THR A 114 5.30 -2.31 10.92
CA THR A 114 5.93 -2.72 12.19
C THR A 114 5.89 -4.24 12.40
N GLY A 115 7.01 -4.81 12.87
CA GLY A 115 7.15 -6.26 13.09
C GLY A 115 7.60 -7.05 11.86
N SER A 116 7.55 -6.48 10.65
CA SER A 116 7.89 -7.18 9.40
C SER A 116 9.35 -7.58 9.30
N GLN A 117 10.26 -6.97 10.07
CA GLN A 117 11.69 -7.30 10.13
C GLN A 117 12.00 -8.58 10.91
N LEU A 118 11.06 -9.08 11.72
CA LEU A 118 11.35 -10.14 12.67
C LEU A 118 11.57 -11.50 12.01
N LEU A 119 10.80 -11.85 11.00
CA LEU A 119 10.99 -13.08 10.23
C LEU A 119 12.27 -13.04 9.39
N PRO A 120 12.63 -11.96 8.66
CA PRO A 120 13.95 -11.81 8.10
C PRO A 120 15.09 -11.91 9.12
N ALA A 121 14.92 -11.34 10.32
CA ALA A 121 15.90 -11.48 11.41
C ALA A 121 16.13 -12.96 11.78
N CYS A 122 15.05 -13.75 11.85
CA CYS A 122 15.15 -15.20 12.04
C CYS A 122 15.89 -15.89 10.89
N GLY A 123 15.66 -15.46 9.64
CA GLY A 123 16.36 -15.98 8.47
C GLY A 123 17.86 -15.72 8.52
N ILE A 124 18.27 -14.50 8.87
CA ILE A 124 19.69 -14.16 9.08
C ILE A 124 20.28 -15.01 10.22
N ALA A 125 19.60 -15.11 11.35
CA ALA A 125 20.04 -15.90 12.50
C ALA A 125 20.17 -17.39 12.14
N TRP A 126 19.25 -17.90 11.32
CA TRP A 126 19.35 -19.28 10.83
C TRP A 126 20.53 -19.48 9.89
N GLY A 127 20.79 -18.54 9.01
CA GLY A 127 21.99 -18.54 8.16
C GLY A 127 23.30 -18.57 8.96
N LEU A 128 23.41 -17.76 10.01
CA LEU A 128 24.53 -17.77 10.96
C LEU A 128 24.69 -19.15 11.61
N LYS A 129 23.61 -19.74 12.08
CA LYS A 129 23.60 -21.06 12.70
C LYS A 129 24.03 -22.16 11.73
N LEU A 130 23.48 -22.16 10.48
CA LEU A 130 23.87 -23.12 9.45
C LEU A 130 25.35 -23.06 9.09
N ASP A 131 25.95 -21.88 9.19
CA ASP A 131 27.41 -21.71 8.95
C ASP A 131 28.26 -21.92 10.22
N GLY A 132 27.65 -22.31 11.34
CA GLY A 132 28.35 -22.53 12.61
C GLY A 132 29.01 -21.27 13.17
N LYS A 133 28.50 -20.08 12.85
CA LYS A 133 29.01 -18.80 13.34
C LYS A 133 28.57 -18.54 14.77
N SER A 134 29.42 -17.90 15.56
CA SER A 134 29.10 -17.44 16.92
C SER A 134 28.42 -16.05 16.94
N ASN A 135 28.24 -15.43 15.78
CA ASN A 135 27.52 -14.20 15.63
C ASN A 135 26.01 -14.39 15.88
N PHE A 136 25.31 -13.30 16.11
CA PHE A 136 23.90 -13.32 16.43
C PHE A 136 23.16 -12.12 15.82
N VAL A 137 21.85 -12.10 15.97
CA VAL A 137 20.98 -11.02 15.51
C VAL A 137 20.33 -10.33 16.70
N ILE A 138 20.30 -9.00 16.73
CA ILE A 138 19.43 -8.20 17.58
C ILE A 138 18.21 -7.83 16.75
N ALA A 139 17.02 -8.24 17.17
CA ALA A 139 15.75 -7.92 16.53
C ALA A 139 14.90 -7.08 17.48
N THR A 140 14.68 -5.81 17.15
CA THR A 140 13.92 -4.88 17.98
C THR A 140 12.51 -4.66 17.45
N VAL A 141 11.58 -4.38 18.36
CA VAL A 141 10.18 -4.12 18.01
C VAL A 141 9.50 -3.33 19.12
N GLY A 142 8.61 -2.39 18.75
CA GLY A 142 7.77 -1.69 19.73
C GLY A 142 6.65 -2.59 20.28
N ASP A 143 6.20 -2.30 21.49
CA ASP A 143 5.17 -3.03 22.24
C ASP A 143 3.86 -3.20 21.47
N ALA A 144 3.37 -2.18 20.79
CA ALA A 144 2.15 -2.26 19.98
C ALA A 144 2.29 -3.25 18.81
N ALA A 145 3.48 -3.33 18.20
CA ALA A 145 3.75 -4.20 17.07
C ALA A 145 3.84 -5.69 17.44
N THR A 146 3.96 -6.01 18.72
CA THR A 146 3.90 -7.40 19.23
C THR A 146 2.56 -8.09 18.98
N ARG A 147 1.54 -7.35 18.49
CA ARG A 147 0.23 -7.90 18.10
C ARG A 147 0.20 -8.40 16.64
N GLN A 148 1.26 -8.16 15.86
CA GLN A 148 1.38 -8.69 14.49
C GLN A 148 1.59 -10.21 14.50
N GLY A 149 1.02 -10.90 13.51
CA GLY A 149 1.20 -12.35 13.33
C GLY A 149 2.67 -12.72 13.20
N ASP A 150 3.42 -11.96 12.40
CA ASP A 150 4.86 -12.16 12.16
C ASP A 150 5.69 -12.17 13.46
N PHE A 151 5.27 -11.45 14.51
CA PHE A 151 5.93 -11.49 15.81
C PHE A 151 5.80 -12.87 16.47
N PHE A 152 4.60 -13.45 16.50
CA PHE A 152 4.38 -14.75 17.08
C PHE A 152 5.08 -15.86 16.28
N GLU A 153 4.99 -15.80 14.96
CA GLU A 153 5.67 -16.75 14.08
C GLU A 153 7.18 -16.69 14.27
N ALA A 154 7.78 -15.49 14.33
CA ALA A 154 9.20 -15.30 14.55
C ALA A 154 9.67 -15.87 15.91
N VAL A 155 8.93 -15.60 16.99
CA VAL A 155 9.23 -16.13 18.34
C VAL A 155 9.15 -17.66 18.33
N CYS A 156 8.12 -18.25 17.72
CA CYS A 156 7.96 -19.69 17.60
C CYS A 156 9.10 -20.31 16.78
N PHE A 157 9.37 -19.77 15.60
CA PHE A 157 10.43 -20.28 14.72
C PHE A 157 11.82 -20.18 15.36
N ALA A 158 12.11 -19.08 16.05
CA ALA A 158 13.37 -18.91 16.75
C ALA A 158 13.56 -19.96 17.88
N LYS A 159 12.50 -20.24 18.64
CA LYS A 159 12.51 -21.30 19.67
C LYS A 159 12.64 -22.68 19.05
N GLU A 160 11.87 -22.98 18.01
CA GLU A 160 11.91 -24.26 17.28
C GLU A 160 13.33 -24.57 16.78
N ARG A 161 13.94 -23.59 16.09
CA ARG A 161 15.25 -23.72 15.51
C ARG A 161 16.41 -23.39 16.45
N GLN A 162 16.14 -22.96 17.69
CA GLN A 162 17.15 -22.54 18.66
C GLN A 162 18.12 -21.52 18.05
N LEU A 163 17.56 -20.42 17.49
CA LEU A 163 18.31 -19.44 16.72
C LEU A 163 19.15 -18.51 17.62
N PRO A 164 20.33 -18.06 17.18
CA PRO A 164 21.13 -17.07 17.89
C PRO A 164 20.54 -15.65 17.66
N ILE A 165 19.42 -15.35 18.31
CA ILE A 165 18.69 -14.09 18.16
C ILE A 165 18.26 -13.53 19.52
N LEU A 166 18.43 -12.22 19.71
CA LEU A 166 17.89 -11.45 20.80
C LEU A 166 16.63 -10.71 20.30
N PHE A 167 15.46 -11.11 20.79
CA PHE A 167 14.25 -10.29 20.63
C PHE A 167 14.20 -9.24 21.73
N LEU A 168 14.05 -7.99 21.34
CA LEU A 168 14.00 -6.86 22.23
C LEU A 168 12.71 -6.08 21.98
N VAL A 169 11.74 -6.21 22.88
CA VAL A 169 10.50 -5.44 22.87
C VAL A 169 10.72 -4.14 23.64
N GLU A 170 10.51 -3.03 22.97
CA GLU A 170 10.63 -1.67 23.51
C GLU A 170 9.24 -1.16 23.91
N ASP A 171 8.90 -1.41 25.20
CA ASP A 171 7.59 -1.09 25.76
C ASP A 171 7.56 0.35 26.30
N ASN A 172 7.14 1.28 25.45
CA ASN A 172 6.90 2.67 25.84
C ASN A 172 5.43 2.94 26.21
N GLY A 173 4.61 1.90 26.32
CA GLY A 173 3.23 1.93 26.78
C GLY A 173 2.20 2.45 25.78
N TYR A 174 2.62 2.80 24.53
CA TYR A 174 1.73 3.39 23.54
C TYR A 174 2.00 2.93 22.12
N GLY A 175 0.94 2.52 21.40
CA GLY A 175 0.90 2.40 19.95
C GLY A 175 0.27 3.66 19.35
N ILE A 176 1.10 4.66 18.99
CA ILE A 176 0.67 6.03 18.67
C ILE A 176 -0.06 6.64 19.88
N SER A 177 -1.40 6.62 19.88
CA SER A 177 -2.28 7.12 20.93
C SER A 177 -2.94 6.04 21.79
N SER A 178 -2.84 4.76 21.37
CA SER A 178 -3.50 3.64 22.05
C SER A 178 -2.62 3.09 23.16
N PRO A 179 -3.06 3.11 24.43
CA PRO A 179 -2.32 2.50 25.54
C PRO A 179 -2.17 0.98 25.36
N THR A 180 -0.96 0.45 25.51
CA THR A 180 -0.64 -0.96 25.26
C THR A 180 -0.44 -1.78 26.52
N ARG A 181 -0.14 -1.18 27.67
CA ARG A 181 0.26 -1.87 28.91
C ARG A 181 -0.73 -2.96 29.38
N LYS A 182 -2.03 -2.85 29.03
CA LYS A 182 -3.06 -3.82 29.39
C LYS A 182 -3.46 -4.78 28.27
N ILE A 183 -2.98 -4.52 27.06
CA ILE A 183 -3.39 -5.26 25.85
C ILE A 183 -2.23 -5.85 25.05
N ASN A 184 -0.99 -5.70 25.52
CA ASN A 184 0.14 -6.38 24.92
C ASN A 184 0.13 -7.89 25.23
N PRO A 185 0.79 -8.73 24.44
CA PRO A 185 0.71 -10.19 24.59
C PRO A 185 1.21 -10.71 25.95
N LEU A 186 2.15 -10.02 26.58
CA LEU A 186 2.65 -10.40 27.89
C LEU A 186 1.60 -10.14 28.99
N ALA A 187 0.94 -8.98 28.96
CA ALA A 187 -0.13 -8.62 29.88
C ALA A 187 -1.41 -9.47 29.70
N LEU A 188 -1.59 -10.06 28.52
CA LEU A 188 -2.72 -10.95 28.20
C LEU A 188 -2.40 -12.44 28.41
N ASP A 189 -1.25 -12.77 28.98
CA ASP A 189 -0.77 -14.16 29.17
C ASP A 189 -0.68 -14.95 27.83
N ALA A 190 -0.58 -14.27 26.70
CA ALA A 190 -0.38 -14.89 25.39
C ALA A 190 1.09 -15.30 25.13
N LEU A 191 2.00 -14.80 25.94
CA LEU A 191 3.40 -15.21 26.00
C LEU A 191 3.71 -15.78 27.38
N GLN A 192 4.67 -16.70 27.46
CA GLN A 192 5.12 -17.25 28.74
C GLN A 192 5.95 -16.18 29.49
N PRO A 193 5.48 -15.62 30.62
CA PRO A 193 6.17 -14.49 31.26
C PRO A 193 7.61 -14.80 31.68
N ASN A 194 7.90 -16.04 32.04
CA ASN A 194 9.22 -16.47 32.49
C ASN A 194 10.28 -16.53 31.36
N ASP A 195 9.84 -16.50 30.08
CA ASP A 195 10.75 -16.48 28.93
C ASP A 195 11.26 -15.05 28.67
N TRP A 196 10.53 -14.04 29.16
CA TRP A 196 10.80 -12.64 28.90
C TRP A 196 11.44 -11.96 30.12
N ARG A 197 12.72 -11.61 29.99
CA ARG A 197 13.39 -10.80 31.02
C ARG A 197 12.87 -9.37 30.93
N GLN A 198 12.24 -8.91 32.00
CA GLN A 198 11.81 -7.53 32.15
C GLN A 198 12.97 -6.65 32.61
N ILE A 199 13.16 -5.51 31.96
CA ILE A 199 14.29 -4.60 32.19
C ILE A 199 13.73 -3.17 32.21
N ASP A 200 14.22 -2.36 33.17
CA ASP A 200 13.98 -0.91 33.16
C ASP A 200 14.92 -0.25 32.13
N GLY A 201 14.34 0.21 31.02
CA GLY A 201 15.04 0.88 29.92
C GLY A 201 15.54 2.30 30.27
N SER A 202 15.20 2.83 31.44
CA SER A 202 15.78 4.07 31.94
C SER A 202 17.08 3.86 32.74
N ASP A 203 17.37 2.60 33.13
CA ASP A 203 18.59 2.20 33.86
C ASP A 203 19.64 1.67 32.90
N VAL A 204 20.53 2.55 32.42
CA VAL A 204 21.61 2.24 31.47
C VAL A 204 22.54 1.10 31.96
N PRO A 205 22.99 1.05 33.23
CA PRO A 205 23.71 -0.09 33.80
C PRO A 205 22.97 -1.43 33.68
N ALA A 206 21.67 -1.45 34.05
CA ALA A 206 20.86 -2.68 34.00
C ALA A 206 20.71 -3.17 32.54
N VAL A 207 20.49 -2.28 31.58
CA VAL A 207 20.42 -2.62 30.15
C VAL A 207 21.77 -3.21 29.66
N TYR A 208 22.90 -2.59 30.08
CA TYR A 208 24.21 -3.09 29.72
C TYR A 208 24.48 -4.50 30.28
N GLU A 209 24.23 -4.72 31.57
CA GLU A 209 24.45 -6.02 32.23
C GLU A 209 23.60 -7.11 31.61
N ALA A 210 22.31 -6.84 31.40
CA ALA A 210 21.40 -7.75 30.72
C ALA A 210 21.90 -8.08 29.30
N GLY A 211 22.34 -7.08 28.55
CA GLY A 211 22.89 -7.23 27.20
C GLY A 211 24.14 -8.13 27.20
N GLN A 212 25.08 -7.93 28.12
CA GLN A 212 26.29 -8.78 28.26
C GLN A 212 25.96 -10.24 28.50
N GLU A 213 25.01 -10.51 29.41
CA GLU A 213 24.58 -11.87 29.74
C GLU A 213 23.88 -12.52 28.52
N ALA A 214 22.97 -11.80 27.87
CA ALA A 214 22.28 -12.27 26.67
C ALA A 214 23.25 -12.63 25.55
N ILE A 215 24.20 -11.75 25.26
CA ILE A 215 25.18 -11.97 24.20
C ILE A 215 26.10 -13.15 24.52
N ALA A 216 26.53 -13.30 25.77
CA ALA A 216 27.28 -14.47 26.18
C ALA A 216 26.45 -15.77 26.01
N HIS A 217 25.18 -15.75 26.29
CA HIS A 217 24.27 -16.87 26.05
C HIS A 217 24.13 -17.21 24.55
N LEU A 218 23.92 -16.20 23.72
CA LEU A 218 23.77 -16.37 22.27
C LEU A 218 25.06 -16.90 21.62
N ARG A 219 26.23 -16.33 21.98
CA ARG A 219 27.54 -16.82 21.49
C ARG A 219 27.85 -18.24 21.91
N ALA A 220 27.30 -18.69 23.03
CA ALA A 220 27.38 -20.07 23.48
C ALA A 220 26.42 -21.03 22.74
N GLY A 221 25.63 -20.53 21.77
CA GLY A 221 24.68 -21.34 20.99
C GLY A 221 23.50 -21.89 21.80
N LYS A 222 23.10 -21.23 22.88
CA LYS A 222 22.05 -21.71 23.80
C LYS A 222 20.62 -21.33 23.38
N GLY A 223 20.45 -20.88 22.15
CA GLY A 223 19.15 -20.49 21.59
C GLY A 223 18.77 -19.03 21.82
N PRO A 224 17.50 -18.64 21.51
CA PRO A 224 17.07 -17.24 21.53
C PRO A 224 16.95 -16.69 22.95
N VAL A 225 17.10 -15.36 23.05
CA VAL A 225 16.89 -14.58 24.27
C VAL A 225 15.79 -13.55 24.03
N PHE A 226 14.96 -13.29 25.06
CA PHE A 226 13.81 -12.40 24.94
C PHE A 226 13.85 -11.33 26.03
N PHE A 227 13.88 -10.05 25.63
CA PHE A 227 13.82 -8.91 26.52
C PHE A 227 12.51 -8.14 26.34
N TRP A 228 11.92 -7.75 27.44
CA TRP A 228 10.82 -6.81 27.53
C TRP A 228 11.33 -5.56 28.28
N VAL A 229 11.68 -4.51 27.54
CA VAL A 229 12.32 -3.32 28.09
C VAL A 229 11.28 -2.24 28.25
N THR A 230 10.94 -1.89 29.49
CA THR A 230 10.01 -0.81 29.80
C THR A 230 10.73 0.52 29.70
N MET A 231 10.18 1.47 28.95
CA MET A 231 10.78 2.79 28.74
C MET A 231 9.73 3.87 28.52
N GLU A 232 10.15 5.10 28.42
CA GLU A 232 9.24 6.21 28.15
C GLU A 232 9.53 6.82 26.76
N ARG A 233 8.48 7.10 26.01
CA ARG A 233 8.57 7.92 24.81
C ARG A 233 8.44 9.38 25.22
N LEU A 234 9.57 10.10 25.29
CA LEU A 234 9.64 11.47 25.81
C LEU A 234 9.02 12.52 24.87
N SER A 235 8.74 12.16 23.62
CA SER A 235 8.16 13.05 22.60
C SER A 235 6.87 12.44 22.02
N SER A 236 6.20 13.20 21.15
CA SER A 236 5.10 12.70 20.33
C SER A 236 5.52 11.50 19.46
N HIS A 237 4.57 10.76 18.90
CA HIS A 237 4.88 9.56 18.12
C HIS A 237 5.72 9.89 16.89
N THR A 238 5.30 10.88 16.11
CA THR A 238 5.99 11.42 14.94
C THR A 238 5.79 12.93 14.87
N SER A 239 6.36 13.58 13.87
CA SER A 239 6.15 15.02 13.59
C SER A 239 4.69 15.40 13.33
N SER A 240 3.82 14.45 12.93
CA SER A 240 2.40 14.68 12.69
C SER A 240 1.50 14.35 13.90
N ASP A 241 2.08 14.03 15.06
CA ASP A 241 1.37 13.63 16.27
C ASP A 241 1.54 14.66 17.40
N ASP A 242 0.51 14.82 18.23
CA ASP A 242 0.60 15.56 19.48
C ASP A 242 0.14 14.70 20.66
N HIS A 243 1.09 14.26 21.48
CA HIS A 243 0.81 13.39 22.61
C HIS A 243 -0.01 14.07 23.71
N LYS A 244 -0.15 15.40 23.71
CA LYS A 244 -1.00 16.15 24.65
C LYS A 244 -2.49 15.85 24.43
N LEU A 245 -2.86 15.36 23.25
CA LEU A 245 -4.25 15.00 22.94
C LEU A 245 -4.74 13.73 23.65
N TYR A 246 -3.82 12.86 24.06
CA TYR A 246 -4.17 11.54 24.63
C TYR A 246 -3.43 11.17 25.91
N ARG A 247 -2.39 11.91 26.31
CA ARG A 247 -1.73 11.78 27.62
C ARG A 247 -2.26 12.85 28.56
N SER A 248 -2.42 12.50 29.83
CA SER A 248 -2.77 13.49 30.85
C SER A 248 -1.61 14.46 31.13
N PRO A 249 -1.87 15.70 31.60
CA PRO A 249 -0.81 16.62 31.99
C PRO A 249 0.16 16.03 33.01
N GLU A 250 -0.36 15.29 34.01
CA GLU A 250 0.43 14.61 35.03
C GLU A 250 1.36 13.54 34.41
N GLU A 251 0.85 12.78 33.45
CA GLU A 251 1.64 11.79 32.73
C GLU A 251 2.78 12.45 31.95
N ILE A 252 2.53 13.59 31.32
CA ILE A 252 3.55 14.35 30.58
C ILE A 252 4.62 14.92 31.51
N GLU A 253 4.24 15.44 32.68
CA GLU A 253 5.19 15.94 33.68
C GLU A 253 6.11 14.81 34.20
N ASN A 254 5.58 13.62 34.38
CA ASN A 254 6.32 12.46 34.87
C ASN A 254 7.26 11.82 33.82
N LEU A 255 7.14 12.16 32.53
CA LEU A 255 8.02 11.59 31.48
C LEU A 255 9.51 11.83 31.77
N ALA A 256 9.85 12.94 32.37
CA ALA A 256 11.24 13.29 32.73
C ALA A 256 11.88 12.29 33.73
N GLU A 257 11.08 11.62 34.57
CA GLU A 257 11.56 10.62 35.51
C GLU A 257 12.09 9.35 34.80
N GLY A 258 11.56 9.08 33.59
CA GLY A 258 11.98 7.97 32.73
C GLY A 258 13.12 8.30 31.77
N ASP A 259 13.73 9.48 31.85
CA ASP A 259 14.78 9.91 30.92
C ASP A 259 16.14 9.20 31.18
N PRO A 260 16.56 8.25 30.30
CA PRO A 260 17.81 7.51 30.50
C PRO A 260 19.06 8.39 30.41
N LEU A 261 19.05 9.46 29.62
CA LEU A 261 20.19 10.37 29.53
C LEU A 261 20.38 11.18 30.82
N ALA A 262 19.30 11.67 31.41
CA ALA A 262 19.33 12.39 32.68
C ALA A 262 19.87 11.52 33.80
N LYS A 263 19.34 10.27 33.91
CA LYS A 263 19.81 9.29 34.89
C LYS A 263 21.29 8.92 34.71
N TRP A 264 21.69 8.66 33.45
CA TRP A 264 23.09 8.29 33.16
C TRP A 264 24.06 9.44 33.45
N LYS A 265 23.70 10.68 33.11
CA LYS A 265 24.45 11.87 33.51
C LYS A 265 24.74 11.87 35.01
N ASP A 266 23.69 11.68 35.83
CA ASP A 266 23.84 11.74 37.31
C ASP A 266 24.75 10.61 37.79
N VAL A 267 24.66 9.41 37.23
CA VAL A 267 25.53 8.26 37.54
C VAL A 267 26.99 8.58 37.24
N VAL A 268 27.31 9.07 36.03
CA VAL A 268 28.72 9.31 35.62
C VAL A 268 29.33 10.51 36.37
N ILE A 269 28.55 11.49 36.79
CA ILE A 269 29.02 12.59 37.63
C ILE A 269 29.26 12.09 39.06
N ALA A 270 28.32 11.36 39.65
CA ALA A 270 28.45 10.81 41.00
C ALA A 270 29.65 9.85 41.13
N GLU A 271 29.93 9.06 40.10
CA GLU A 271 31.12 8.19 40.06
C GLU A 271 32.44 8.91 39.75
N GLY A 272 32.41 10.21 39.51
CA GLY A 272 33.61 11.00 39.20
C GLY A 272 34.21 10.64 37.82
N ILE A 273 33.43 10.15 36.90
CA ILE A 273 33.84 9.85 35.52
C ILE A 273 34.04 11.17 34.77
N ILE A 274 33.16 12.15 34.98
CA ILE A 274 33.18 13.50 34.43
C ILE A 274 32.71 14.48 35.49
N SER A 275 33.24 15.72 35.49
CA SER A 275 32.73 16.80 36.35
C SER A 275 31.45 17.40 35.74
N ALA A 276 30.62 18.05 36.53
CA ALA A 276 29.43 18.77 36.04
C ALA A 276 29.78 19.85 35.01
N GLU A 277 30.93 20.54 35.19
CA GLU A 277 31.41 21.54 34.25
C GLU A 277 31.89 20.94 32.93
N ASP A 278 32.64 19.83 33.01
CA ASP A 278 33.07 19.10 31.79
C ASP A 278 31.91 18.47 31.05
N TYR A 279 30.87 18.00 31.77
CA TYR A 279 29.65 17.52 31.15
C TYR A 279 28.96 18.63 30.35
N ALA A 280 28.76 19.82 30.96
CA ALA A 280 28.12 20.95 30.29
C ALA A 280 28.91 21.41 29.05
N ARG A 281 30.26 21.34 29.11
CA ARG A 281 31.09 21.59 27.94
C ARG A 281 30.94 20.55 26.85
N LEU A 282 30.99 19.24 27.19
CA LEU A 282 30.79 18.14 26.28
C LEU A 282 29.41 18.21 25.60
N ASP A 283 28.36 18.45 26.36
CA ASP A 283 26.99 18.60 25.87
C ASP A 283 26.90 19.70 24.81
N GLN A 284 27.47 20.85 25.08
CA GLN A 284 27.49 21.99 24.16
C GLN A 284 28.37 21.72 22.91
N GLU A 285 29.52 21.05 23.08
CA GLU A 285 30.42 20.68 21.98
C GLU A 285 29.71 19.69 21.02
N ILE A 286 29.00 18.69 21.55
CA ILE A 286 28.24 17.73 20.75
C ILE A 286 27.09 18.42 20.03
N LYS A 287 26.33 19.26 20.74
CA LYS A 287 25.22 20.03 20.15
C LYS A 287 25.69 20.85 18.95
N GLU A 288 26.79 21.58 19.10
CA GLU A 288 27.31 22.42 18.02
C GLU A 288 27.89 21.58 16.87
N ARG A 289 28.59 20.49 17.15
CA ARG A 289 29.08 19.56 16.13
C ARG A 289 27.94 19.02 15.29
N ILE A 290 26.86 18.52 15.92
CA ILE A 290 25.68 18.00 15.22
C ILE A 290 25.02 19.10 14.38
N ARG A 291 24.92 20.32 14.92
CA ARG A 291 24.39 21.43 14.13
C ARG A 291 25.18 21.67 12.85
N GLN A 292 26.51 21.61 12.91
CA GLN A 292 27.38 21.76 11.73
C GLN A 292 27.28 20.60 10.76
N GLU A 293 27.18 19.36 11.26
CA GLU A 293 26.97 18.16 10.44
C GLU A 293 25.65 18.25 9.64
N PHE A 294 24.54 18.69 10.26
CA PHE A 294 23.27 18.90 9.58
C PHE A 294 23.32 20.05 8.56
N ILE A 295 24.03 21.15 8.85
CA ILE A 295 24.25 22.23 7.88
C ILE A 295 25.06 21.73 6.68
N ALA A 296 26.05 20.89 6.89
CA ALA A 296 26.83 20.30 5.81
C ALA A 296 25.97 19.35 4.96
N ALA A 297 25.20 18.46 5.60
CA ALA A 297 24.33 17.52 4.93
C ALA A 297 23.22 18.21 4.13
N GLU A 298 22.64 19.31 4.62
CA GLU A 298 21.63 20.09 3.90
C GLU A 298 22.16 20.60 2.56
N ARG A 299 23.46 20.90 2.47
CA ARG A 299 24.12 21.40 1.26
C ARG A 299 24.63 20.31 0.31
N ASP A 300 24.52 19.07 0.70
CA ASP A 300 24.98 17.95 -0.11
C ASP A 300 24.05 17.72 -1.32
N GLU A 301 24.52 16.96 -2.31
CA GLU A 301 23.83 16.71 -3.57
C GLU A 301 22.53 15.93 -3.38
N ASP A 302 21.46 16.40 -4.03
CA ASP A 302 20.21 15.68 -4.10
C ASP A 302 20.25 14.57 -5.19
N PRO A 303 19.50 13.45 -5.02
CA PRO A 303 19.39 12.45 -6.07
C PRO A 303 18.74 13.01 -7.33
N SER A 304 19.17 12.49 -8.50
CA SER A 304 18.57 12.85 -9.79
C SER A 304 17.31 12.02 -10.08
N ALA A 305 16.32 12.63 -10.74
CA ALA A 305 15.13 11.90 -11.18
C ALA A 305 15.45 10.73 -12.14
N ASP A 306 16.54 10.80 -12.87
CA ASP A 306 17.01 9.74 -13.77
C ASP A 306 17.49 8.49 -13.02
N GLU A 307 17.74 8.60 -11.70
CA GLU A 307 18.16 7.50 -10.84
C GLU A 307 17.00 6.70 -10.25
N LEU A 308 15.74 7.12 -10.50
CA LEU A 308 14.55 6.52 -9.90
C LEU A 308 14.39 5.03 -10.24
N GLU A 309 14.71 4.63 -11.47
CA GLU A 309 14.58 3.25 -11.95
C GLU A 309 15.84 2.38 -11.68
N ILE A 310 16.92 2.95 -11.14
CA ILE A 310 18.13 2.21 -10.79
C ILE A 310 17.82 1.30 -9.60
N GLU A 311 18.36 0.07 -9.59
CA GLU A 311 18.18 -0.92 -8.52
C GLU A 311 16.72 -1.31 -8.22
N VAL A 312 15.80 -1.17 -9.18
CA VAL A 312 14.47 -1.81 -9.07
C VAL A 312 14.62 -3.32 -9.17
N THR A 313 15.41 -3.78 -10.15
CA THR A 313 15.84 -5.17 -10.31
C THR A 313 17.30 -5.22 -10.69
N GLY A 314 17.99 -6.29 -10.32
CA GLY A 314 19.36 -6.56 -10.74
C GLY A 314 19.43 -7.07 -12.18
N LYS A 315 20.65 -7.27 -12.66
CA LYS A 315 20.87 -7.82 -14.01
C LYS A 315 20.51 -9.31 -14.04
N LEU A 316 19.73 -9.69 -15.01
CA LEU A 316 19.40 -11.09 -15.24
C LEU A 316 20.66 -11.88 -15.68
N PRO A 317 20.86 -13.08 -15.14
CA PRO A 317 22.00 -13.90 -15.52
C PRO A 317 21.86 -14.39 -16.97
N GLN A 318 22.96 -14.36 -17.69
CA GLN A 318 23.04 -14.91 -19.05
C GLN A 318 23.75 -16.27 -18.97
N LEU A 319 22.93 -17.32 -18.89
CA LEU A 319 23.41 -18.69 -18.72
C LEU A 319 23.22 -19.49 -20.02
N ASN A 320 24.12 -20.44 -20.27
CA ASN A 320 24.01 -21.39 -21.36
C ASN A 320 24.31 -22.82 -20.86
N ASP A 321 24.10 -23.06 -19.58
CA ASP A 321 24.36 -24.32 -18.91
C ASP A 321 23.48 -25.44 -19.47
N GLU A 322 24.03 -26.63 -19.57
CA GLU A 322 23.25 -27.85 -19.72
C GLU A 322 22.71 -28.24 -18.35
N VAL A 323 21.39 -28.26 -18.21
CA VAL A 323 20.69 -28.60 -16.97
C VAL A 323 20.41 -30.09 -16.90
N LEU A 324 19.87 -30.66 -17.98
CA LEU A 324 19.55 -32.10 -18.07
C LEU A 324 19.97 -32.67 -19.44
N PRO A 325 20.35 -33.95 -19.54
CA PRO A 325 20.62 -34.62 -20.82
C PRO A 325 19.35 -34.75 -21.67
N PRO A 326 19.45 -35.21 -22.93
CA PRO A 326 18.26 -35.64 -23.71
C PRO A 326 17.53 -36.80 -23.03
N GLY A 327 16.19 -36.75 -23.05
CA GLY A 327 15.40 -37.80 -22.40
C GLY A 327 13.91 -37.53 -22.43
N LYS A 328 13.14 -38.44 -21.83
CA LYS A 328 11.69 -38.24 -21.60
C LYS A 328 11.49 -37.69 -20.19
N TYR A 329 10.73 -36.64 -20.12
CA TYR A 329 10.56 -35.88 -18.89
C TYR A 329 9.11 -35.49 -18.63
N ARG A 330 8.80 -35.29 -17.35
CA ARG A 330 7.59 -34.63 -16.84
C ARG A 330 8.03 -33.39 -16.06
N ILE A 331 7.16 -32.40 -15.94
CA ILE A 331 7.51 -31.18 -15.17
C ILE A 331 7.89 -31.51 -13.73
N GLY A 332 7.13 -32.39 -13.06
CA GLY A 332 7.46 -32.81 -11.69
C GLY A 332 8.85 -33.43 -11.55
N ASP A 333 9.23 -34.28 -12.50
CA ASP A 333 10.54 -34.97 -12.49
C ASP A 333 11.69 -33.97 -12.71
N VAL A 334 11.56 -33.04 -13.66
CA VAL A 334 12.63 -32.06 -13.94
C VAL A 334 12.79 -31.04 -12.85
N VAL A 335 11.72 -30.64 -12.14
CA VAL A 335 11.81 -29.78 -10.97
C VAL A 335 12.67 -30.48 -9.91
N ASN A 336 12.38 -31.73 -9.57
CA ASN A 336 13.17 -32.49 -8.61
C ASN A 336 14.65 -32.62 -9.04
N GLN A 337 14.90 -33.01 -10.30
CA GLN A 337 16.27 -33.18 -10.83
C GLN A 337 17.04 -31.84 -10.86
N THR A 338 16.36 -30.75 -11.15
CA THR A 338 16.99 -29.41 -11.16
C THR A 338 17.32 -28.93 -9.74
N LEU A 339 16.43 -29.18 -8.77
CA LEU A 339 16.69 -28.92 -7.35
C LEU A 339 17.89 -29.75 -6.87
N HIS A 340 17.93 -31.05 -7.19
CA HIS A 340 19.04 -31.95 -6.88
C HIS A 340 20.36 -31.42 -7.46
N LEU A 341 20.38 -31.05 -8.74
CA LEU A 341 21.55 -30.46 -9.39
C LEU A 341 22.00 -29.18 -8.69
N GLY A 342 21.02 -28.34 -8.32
CA GLY A 342 21.25 -27.11 -7.61
C GLY A 342 21.92 -27.32 -6.25
N LEU A 343 21.37 -28.22 -5.43
CA LEU A 343 21.89 -28.57 -4.10
C LEU A 343 23.32 -29.17 -4.20
N THR A 344 23.54 -30.03 -5.19
CA THR A 344 24.87 -30.64 -5.43
C THR A 344 25.92 -29.57 -5.75
N LYS A 345 25.58 -28.55 -6.53
CA LYS A 345 26.54 -27.56 -7.03
C LYS A 345 26.84 -26.42 -6.07
N ASP A 346 25.90 -26.09 -5.17
CA ASP A 346 26.06 -24.94 -4.28
C ASP A 346 25.48 -25.23 -2.89
N THR A 347 26.34 -25.39 -1.92
CA THR A 347 25.98 -25.66 -0.51
C THR A 347 25.27 -24.48 0.18
N ARG A 348 25.24 -23.31 -0.44
CA ARG A 348 24.46 -22.17 0.08
C ARG A 348 22.95 -22.33 -0.20
N ARG A 349 22.56 -23.21 -1.14
CA ARG A 349 21.17 -23.45 -1.46
C ARG A 349 20.49 -24.21 -0.33
N ILE A 350 19.34 -23.69 0.07
CA ILE A 350 18.49 -24.24 1.13
C ILE A 350 17.10 -24.44 0.53
N VAL A 351 16.56 -25.64 0.63
CA VAL A 351 15.17 -25.96 0.30
C VAL A 351 14.38 -25.99 1.62
N PHE A 352 13.26 -25.26 1.66
CA PHE A 352 12.42 -25.15 2.83
C PHE A 352 10.96 -24.98 2.39
N GLY A 353 10.06 -25.66 3.05
CA GLY A 353 8.64 -25.62 2.73
C GLY A 353 7.87 -26.65 3.55
N GLU A 354 6.55 -26.65 3.38
CA GLU A 354 5.69 -27.56 4.11
C GLU A 354 5.79 -28.99 3.55
N ASP A 355 6.08 -29.95 4.41
CA ASP A 355 6.17 -31.37 4.06
C ASP A 355 7.24 -31.73 3.00
N VAL A 356 8.24 -30.88 2.77
CA VAL A 356 9.27 -31.10 1.73
C VAL A 356 10.26 -32.19 2.06
N GLU A 357 10.39 -32.59 3.34
CA GLU A 357 11.24 -33.71 3.75
C GLU A 357 10.65 -35.08 3.39
N ASP A 358 11.53 -36.06 3.29
CA ASP A 358 11.17 -37.46 3.13
C ASP A 358 10.49 -38.04 4.40
N PRO A 359 9.62 -39.01 4.27
CA PRO A 359 9.32 -39.78 3.05
C PRO A 359 8.30 -39.15 2.11
N LYS A 360 7.67 -37.98 2.44
CA LYS A 360 6.62 -37.38 1.64
C LYS A 360 7.16 -36.66 0.42
N GLY A 361 8.15 -35.75 0.59
CA GLY A 361 8.78 -35.03 -0.49
C GLY A 361 7.85 -34.02 -1.16
N GLY A 362 7.05 -33.28 -0.37
CA GLY A 362 6.05 -32.32 -0.84
C GLY A 362 4.73 -32.96 -1.31
N VAL A 363 3.70 -32.12 -1.52
CA VAL A 363 2.35 -32.57 -1.95
C VAL A 363 2.42 -33.29 -3.30
N PHE A 364 3.23 -32.81 -4.23
CA PHE A 364 3.42 -33.35 -5.57
C PHE A 364 4.73 -34.12 -5.73
N ARG A 365 5.39 -34.48 -4.62
CA ARG A 365 6.69 -35.19 -4.59
C ARG A 365 7.82 -34.46 -5.32
N LEU A 366 7.75 -33.15 -5.41
CA LEU A 366 8.75 -32.34 -6.10
C LEU A 366 10.13 -32.36 -5.40
N THR A 367 10.16 -32.66 -4.11
CA THR A 367 11.37 -32.70 -3.28
C THR A 367 11.73 -34.11 -2.79
N GLN A 368 11.06 -35.15 -3.32
CA GLN A 368 11.27 -36.53 -2.87
C GLN A 368 12.74 -36.97 -2.99
N LYS A 369 13.29 -37.58 -1.93
CA LYS A 369 14.64 -38.02 -1.70
C LYS A 369 15.68 -36.92 -1.45
N LEU A 370 15.32 -35.66 -1.61
CA LEU A 370 16.29 -34.56 -1.44
C LEU A 370 16.75 -34.41 0.01
N SER A 371 15.86 -34.52 1.00
CA SER A 371 16.28 -34.44 2.42
C SER A 371 17.12 -35.62 2.88
N THR A 372 16.89 -36.80 2.28
CA THR A 372 17.73 -37.99 2.54
C THR A 372 19.15 -37.78 2.02
N GLU A 373 19.31 -37.14 0.85
CA GLU A 373 20.60 -36.94 0.19
C GLU A 373 21.30 -35.66 0.70
N PHE A 374 20.53 -34.64 1.05
CA PHE A 374 20.99 -33.31 1.50
C PHE A 374 20.40 -32.90 2.84
N PRO A 375 20.65 -33.65 3.94
CA PRO A 375 19.98 -33.39 5.23
C PRO A 375 20.31 -32.02 5.87
N GLU A 376 21.38 -31.35 5.42
CA GLU A 376 21.79 -30.04 5.90
C GLU A 376 21.31 -28.88 5.03
N GLN A 377 20.57 -29.17 3.95
CA GLN A 377 20.09 -28.17 2.99
C GLN A 377 18.58 -28.26 2.74
N VAL A 378 17.88 -29.32 3.16
CA VAL A 378 16.45 -29.51 2.91
C VAL A 378 15.72 -29.71 4.22
N PHE A 379 14.75 -28.86 4.52
CA PHE A 379 14.07 -28.83 5.83
C PHE A 379 12.58 -28.56 5.69
N ASN A 380 11.77 -29.19 6.51
CA ASN A 380 10.38 -28.83 6.68
C ASN A 380 10.20 -27.46 7.37
N SER A 381 9.23 -26.70 6.90
CA SER A 381 8.72 -25.51 7.57
C SER A 381 7.53 -25.84 8.48
N PRO A 382 7.21 -25.00 9.46
CA PRO A 382 5.88 -24.99 10.02
C PRO A 382 4.84 -24.59 8.95
N LEU A 383 3.54 -24.86 9.21
CA LEU A 383 2.43 -24.35 8.41
C LEU A 383 2.25 -22.84 8.67
N ALA A 384 3.09 -22.05 8.06
CA ALA A 384 3.16 -20.60 8.26
C ALA A 384 3.86 -19.93 7.06
N GLU A 385 3.09 -19.48 6.10
CA GLU A 385 3.61 -18.94 4.84
C GLU A 385 4.36 -17.60 5.04
N SER A 386 3.97 -16.78 6.05
CA SER A 386 4.77 -15.62 6.44
C SER A 386 6.18 -16.02 6.87
N THR A 387 6.30 -17.09 7.66
CA THR A 387 7.61 -17.65 8.07
C THR A 387 8.40 -18.11 6.85
N ILE A 388 7.80 -18.85 5.92
CA ILE A 388 8.47 -19.31 4.70
C ILE A 388 9.06 -18.12 3.94
N VAL A 389 8.26 -17.13 3.62
CA VAL A 389 8.67 -15.98 2.79
C VAL A 389 9.62 -15.04 3.54
N GLY A 390 9.33 -14.72 4.79
CA GLY A 390 10.16 -13.80 5.59
C GLY A 390 11.52 -14.38 5.94
N VAL A 391 11.59 -15.67 6.30
CA VAL A 391 12.86 -16.38 6.57
C VAL A 391 13.68 -16.51 5.30
N ALA A 392 13.04 -16.76 4.13
CA ALA A 392 13.75 -16.76 2.84
C ALA A 392 14.44 -15.43 2.58
N CYS A 393 13.74 -14.30 2.82
CA CYS A 393 14.31 -12.97 2.67
C CYS A 393 15.57 -12.78 3.56
N GLY A 394 15.48 -13.16 4.83
CA GLY A 394 16.60 -13.05 5.75
C GLY A 394 17.79 -13.96 5.40
N LEU A 395 17.53 -15.22 5.04
CA LEU A 395 18.57 -16.15 4.57
C LEU A 395 19.29 -15.61 3.33
N ALA A 396 18.52 -15.06 2.37
CA ALA A 396 19.08 -14.47 1.16
C ALA A 396 19.94 -13.24 1.48
N SER A 397 19.46 -12.35 2.36
CA SER A 397 20.21 -11.17 2.82
C SER A 397 21.50 -11.55 3.56
N TYR A 398 21.50 -12.70 4.25
CA TYR A 398 22.71 -13.24 4.89
C TYR A 398 23.73 -13.78 3.88
N GLY A 399 23.31 -14.22 2.69
CA GLY A 399 24.17 -14.78 1.65
C GLY A 399 23.93 -16.26 1.33
N LYS A 400 22.86 -16.87 1.88
CA LYS A 400 22.36 -18.17 1.38
C LYS A 400 21.58 -17.96 0.07
N ARG A 401 21.22 -19.06 -0.56
CA ARG A 401 20.42 -19.10 -1.80
C ARG A 401 19.15 -19.93 -1.58
N PRO A 402 18.13 -19.37 -0.90
CA PRO A 402 16.88 -20.09 -0.64
C PRO A 402 16.16 -20.49 -1.92
N VAL A 403 15.61 -21.70 -1.94
CA VAL A 403 14.72 -22.22 -2.99
C VAL A 403 13.54 -22.86 -2.26
N PHE A 404 12.52 -22.04 -1.96
CA PHE A 404 11.46 -22.37 -1.02
C PHE A 404 10.17 -22.75 -1.75
N GLU A 405 9.44 -23.72 -1.17
CA GLU A 405 8.14 -24.17 -1.68
C GLU A 405 6.99 -23.53 -0.90
N LEU A 406 6.01 -22.99 -1.65
CA LEU A 406 4.65 -22.83 -1.18
C LEU A 406 3.83 -23.99 -1.75
N GLN A 407 3.04 -24.66 -0.92
CA GLN A 407 2.27 -25.84 -1.36
C GLN A 407 1.34 -25.55 -2.54
N PHE A 408 0.77 -24.35 -2.56
CA PHE A 408 -0.04 -23.78 -3.64
C PHE A 408 0.12 -22.26 -3.63
N ILE A 409 0.11 -21.65 -4.80
CA ILE A 409 0.14 -20.18 -4.88
C ILE A 409 -1.10 -19.53 -4.25
N ASP A 410 -2.19 -20.26 -4.15
CA ASP A 410 -3.42 -19.85 -3.46
C ASP A 410 -3.17 -19.45 -2.01
N PHE A 411 -2.14 -20.03 -1.36
CA PHE A 411 -1.81 -19.81 0.05
C PHE A 411 -0.86 -18.64 0.30
N ILE A 412 -0.54 -17.85 -0.70
CA ILE A 412 0.34 -16.67 -0.55
C ILE A 412 -0.25 -15.60 0.40
N GLY A 413 -1.56 -15.64 0.66
CA GLY A 413 -2.27 -14.62 1.42
C GLY A 413 -1.65 -14.29 2.77
N PRO A 414 -1.35 -15.24 3.69
CA PRO A 414 -0.70 -14.97 4.96
C PRO A 414 0.68 -14.30 4.80
N ALA A 415 1.44 -14.65 3.77
CA ALA A 415 2.78 -14.13 3.49
C ALA A 415 2.79 -12.75 2.79
N TRP A 416 1.61 -12.17 2.50
CA TRP A 416 1.49 -10.96 1.71
C TRP A 416 2.26 -9.77 2.29
N ASN A 417 2.27 -9.64 3.63
CA ASN A 417 3.08 -8.62 4.30
C ASN A 417 4.57 -8.77 3.98
N GLN A 418 5.11 -9.96 4.08
CA GLN A 418 6.53 -10.23 3.79
C GLN A 418 6.86 -10.00 2.32
N LEU A 419 5.96 -10.38 1.41
CA LEU A 419 6.11 -10.14 -0.02
C LEU A 419 6.24 -8.64 -0.32
N VAL A 420 5.23 -7.83 0.06
CA VAL A 420 5.15 -6.42 -0.35
C VAL A 420 6.08 -5.52 0.46
N THR A 421 6.34 -5.85 1.73
CA THR A 421 7.17 -5.04 2.61
C THR A 421 8.66 -5.32 2.44
N ASN A 422 9.02 -6.56 2.19
CA ASN A 422 10.43 -6.98 2.18
C ASN A 422 10.90 -7.44 0.79
N LEU A 423 10.33 -8.49 0.20
CA LEU A 423 10.85 -9.05 -1.04
C LEU A 423 10.87 -8.05 -2.20
N CYS A 424 9.73 -7.40 -2.46
CA CYS A 424 9.58 -6.58 -3.65
C CYS A 424 10.47 -5.34 -3.67
N ASN A 425 10.77 -4.77 -2.50
CA ASN A 425 11.38 -3.45 -2.45
C ASN A 425 12.74 -3.37 -1.74
N LEU A 426 13.23 -4.48 -1.16
CA LEU A 426 14.47 -4.47 -0.38
C LEU A 426 15.66 -3.91 -1.18
N ARG A 427 15.86 -4.38 -2.42
CA ARG A 427 16.93 -3.89 -3.30
C ARG A 427 16.75 -2.40 -3.56
N TRP A 428 15.57 -1.97 -3.99
CA TRP A 428 15.32 -0.58 -4.36
C TRP A 428 15.47 0.37 -3.16
N ARG A 429 14.83 0.06 -2.04
CA ARG A 429 14.86 0.93 -0.85
C ARG A 429 16.23 1.03 -0.19
N SER A 430 17.11 0.05 -0.42
CA SER A 430 18.50 0.05 0.08
C SER A 430 19.54 0.43 -0.98
N PHE A 431 19.09 0.93 -2.14
CA PHE A 431 19.96 1.23 -3.28
C PHE A 431 20.94 0.09 -3.63
N GLY A 432 20.44 -1.14 -3.65
CA GLY A 432 21.21 -2.33 -4.02
C GLY A 432 22.18 -2.85 -2.95
N THR A 433 22.31 -2.18 -1.79
CA THR A 433 23.22 -2.65 -0.72
C THR A 433 22.73 -3.93 -0.03
N TRP A 434 21.43 -4.17 -0.05
CA TRP A 434 20.79 -5.42 0.31
C TRP A 434 20.10 -6.02 -0.91
N THR A 435 20.34 -7.31 -1.13
CA THR A 435 19.72 -8.08 -2.22
C THR A 435 18.97 -9.27 -1.66
N CYS A 436 18.09 -9.85 -2.45
CA CYS A 436 17.25 -10.95 -2.02
C CYS A 436 17.25 -12.09 -3.06
N PRO A 437 18.42 -12.76 -3.28
CA PRO A 437 18.58 -13.82 -4.26
C PRO A 437 17.91 -15.11 -3.80
N LEU A 438 16.62 -15.24 -4.02
CA LEU A 438 15.82 -16.39 -3.62
C LEU A 438 14.86 -16.86 -4.74
N VAL A 439 14.42 -18.09 -4.66
CA VAL A 439 13.37 -18.65 -5.48
C VAL A 439 12.22 -19.07 -4.58
N ILE A 440 10.99 -18.70 -4.95
CA ILE A 440 9.77 -19.30 -4.41
C ILE A 440 9.09 -20.03 -5.57
N TYR A 441 8.93 -21.35 -5.44
CA TYR A 441 8.16 -22.10 -6.42
C TYR A 441 6.87 -22.60 -5.79
N ALA A 442 5.81 -22.62 -6.61
CA ALA A 442 4.50 -23.04 -6.14
C ALA A 442 3.71 -23.70 -7.28
N PRO A 443 3.03 -24.82 -7.03
CA PRO A 443 1.97 -25.32 -7.90
C PRO A 443 0.88 -24.28 -8.07
N TYR A 444 0.38 -24.10 -9.31
CA TYR A 444 -0.64 -23.09 -9.62
C TYR A 444 -1.64 -23.59 -10.65
N GLY A 445 -2.78 -22.89 -10.70
CA GLY A 445 -3.76 -23.06 -11.78
C GLY A 445 -4.75 -24.20 -11.56
N ALA A 446 -5.67 -24.32 -12.50
CA ALA A 446 -6.78 -25.27 -12.50
C ALA A 446 -6.61 -26.39 -13.55
N TYR A 447 -7.68 -26.75 -14.27
CA TYR A 447 -7.80 -27.88 -15.22
C TYR A 447 -7.53 -29.26 -14.59
N LEU A 448 -7.60 -29.30 -13.25
CA LEU A 448 -7.51 -30.53 -12.47
C LEU A 448 -8.62 -30.50 -11.41
N PRO A 449 -9.83 -30.93 -11.71
CA PRO A 449 -10.99 -30.81 -10.86
C PRO A 449 -10.76 -31.34 -9.44
N GLY A 450 -11.33 -30.62 -8.45
CA GLY A 450 -11.21 -30.97 -7.04
C GLY A 450 -10.46 -29.91 -6.21
N GLY A 451 -9.73 -28.98 -6.84
CA GLY A 451 -9.00 -27.91 -6.16
C GLY A 451 -9.87 -26.78 -5.65
N SER A 452 -10.96 -26.43 -6.37
CA SER A 452 -11.92 -25.41 -5.95
C SER A 452 -11.28 -24.01 -5.72
N LEU A 453 -11.85 -23.26 -4.79
CA LEU A 453 -11.43 -21.90 -4.40
C LEU A 453 -9.97 -21.83 -3.91
N TRP A 454 -9.48 -22.93 -3.31
CA TRP A 454 -8.31 -22.90 -2.43
C TRP A 454 -7.07 -23.56 -3.02
N HIS A 455 -7.18 -24.20 -4.20
CA HIS A 455 -6.07 -24.94 -4.80
C HIS A 455 -6.03 -24.80 -6.34
N SER A 456 -6.79 -23.87 -6.91
CA SER A 456 -6.97 -23.81 -8.37
C SER A 456 -6.89 -22.40 -8.93
N GLN A 457 -6.52 -21.41 -8.15
CA GLN A 457 -6.39 -20.05 -8.66
C GLN A 457 -5.06 -19.87 -9.39
N ALA A 458 -5.07 -18.97 -10.37
CA ALA A 458 -3.89 -18.41 -11.00
C ALA A 458 -3.72 -16.99 -10.44
N ASN A 459 -2.70 -16.75 -9.67
CA ASN A 459 -2.47 -15.52 -8.93
C ASN A 459 -1.23 -14.75 -9.46
N GLU A 460 -0.92 -14.87 -10.74
CA GLU A 460 0.21 -14.16 -11.34
C GLU A 460 0.01 -12.65 -11.41
N ALA A 461 -1.21 -12.17 -11.63
CA ALA A 461 -1.47 -10.74 -11.77
C ALA A 461 -1.22 -9.96 -10.47
N PRO A 462 -1.70 -10.37 -9.28
CA PRO A 462 -1.36 -9.72 -8.02
C PRO A 462 0.14 -9.70 -7.74
N LEU A 463 0.89 -10.75 -8.09
CA LEU A 463 2.34 -10.78 -7.95
C LEU A 463 3.02 -9.81 -8.93
N ALA A 464 2.60 -9.81 -10.21
CA ALA A 464 3.15 -8.94 -11.25
C ALA A 464 2.88 -7.44 -11.02
N HIS A 465 1.93 -7.10 -10.14
CA HIS A 465 1.63 -5.72 -9.76
C HIS A 465 2.79 -5.05 -9.02
N TYR A 466 3.60 -5.82 -8.28
CA TYR A 466 4.71 -5.29 -7.50
C TYR A 466 6.03 -5.35 -8.28
N PRO A 467 6.73 -4.20 -8.45
CA PRO A 467 8.07 -4.20 -9.03
C PRO A 467 9.09 -4.90 -8.11
N GLY A 468 10.21 -5.31 -8.66
CA GLY A 468 11.33 -5.90 -7.91
C GLY A 468 11.31 -7.43 -7.78
N ILE A 469 10.32 -8.12 -8.38
CA ILE A 469 10.26 -9.58 -8.43
C ILE A 469 10.20 -10.10 -9.87
N ASN A 470 10.80 -11.25 -10.10
CA ASN A 470 10.68 -11.99 -11.35
C ASN A 470 9.59 -13.06 -11.23
N ILE A 471 8.85 -13.33 -12.31
CA ILE A 471 7.78 -14.33 -12.34
C ILE A 471 7.90 -15.12 -13.64
N ALA A 472 8.01 -16.43 -13.54
CA ALA A 472 8.03 -17.32 -14.69
C ALA A 472 7.04 -18.48 -14.53
N ILE A 473 6.42 -18.88 -15.66
CA ILE A 473 5.39 -19.90 -15.71
C ILE A 473 5.70 -20.83 -16.90
N PRO A 474 6.35 -21.96 -16.65
CA PRO A 474 6.69 -22.89 -17.72
C PRO A 474 5.44 -23.59 -18.28
N SER A 475 5.47 -24.01 -19.52
CA SER A 475 4.42 -24.80 -20.18
C SER A 475 4.85 -26.24 -20.55
N ASN A 476 6.10 -26.59 -20.29
CA ASN A 476 6.69 -27.86 -20.64
C ASN A 476 7.92 -28.16 -19.75
N PRO A 477 8.40 -29.41 -19.71
CA PRO A 477 9.52 -29.81 -18.86
C PRO A 477 10.84 -29.09 -19.17
N GLU A 478 11.15 -28.83 -20.43
CA GLU A 478 12.41 -28.16 -20.81
C GLU A 478 12.47 -26.75 -20.23
N ASP A 479 11.38 -26.00 -20.36
CA ASP A 479 11.27 -24.67 -19.82
C ASP A 479 11.22 -24.67 -18.28
N ALA A 480 10.56 -25.67 -17.67
CA ALA A 480 10.51 -25.79 -16.21
C ALA A 480 11.91 -25.96 -15.62
N ALA A 481 12.71 -26.87 -16.18
CA ALA A 481 14.10 -27.04 -15.72
C ALA A 481 14.96 -25.80 -16.01
N GLY A 482 14.88 -25.28 -17.23
CA GLY A 482 15.73 -24.16 -17.66
C GLY A 482 15.44 -22.84 -16.94
N LEU A 483 14.15 -22.52 -16.69
CA LEU A 483 13.73 -21.33 -15.94
C LEU A 483 14.04 -21.45 -14.46
N LEU A 484 13.80 -22.63 -13.83
CA LEU A 484 14.13 -22.86 -12.43
C LEU A 484 15.65 -22.76 -12.22
N TRP A 485 16.45 -23.34 -13.14
CA TRP A 485 17.91 -23.20 -13.09
C TRP A 485 18.33 -21.74 -13.15
N THR A 486 17.80 -20.96 -14.06
CA THR A 486 18.10 -19.53 -14.19
C THR A 486 17.65 -18.74 -12.96
N ALA A 487 16.48 -19.04 -12.42
CA ALA A 487 15.96 -18.42 -11.20
C ALA A 487 16.91 -18.60 -10.01
N MET A 488 17.48 -19.80 -9.84
CA MET A 488 18.48 -20.07 -8.79
C MET A 488 19.80 -19.29 -8.91
N HIS A 489 20.00 -18.57 -10.01
CA HIS A 489 21.17 -17.72 -10.27
C HIS A 489 20.82 -16.24 -10.34
N CYS A 490 19.53 -15.86 -10.20
CA CYS A 490 19.12 -14.46 -10.11
C CYS A 490 19.53 -13.83 -8.78
N GLU A 491 19.73 -12.50 -8.80
CA GLU A 491 20.03 -11.71 -7.59
C GLU A 491 18.76 -11.09 -6.97
N ASP A 492 17.59 -11.33 -7.59
CA ASP A 492 16.30 -10.84 -7.16
C ASP A 492 15.34 -11.99 -6.86
N PRO A 493 14.32 -11.77 -6.02
CA PRO A 493 13.29 -12.75 -5.77
C PRO A 493 12.62 -13.22 -7.07
N THR A 494 12.57 -14.52 -7.26
CA THR A 494 11.99 -15.11 -8.47
C THR A 494 10.93 -16.15 -8.12
N PHE A 495 9.70 -15.95 -8.63
CA PHE A 495 8.60 -16.89 -8.51
C PHE A 495 8.58 -17.83 -9.73
N ILE A 496 8.53 -19.12 -9.48
CA ILE A 496 8.29 -20.16 -10.50
C ILE A 496 6.94 -20.79 -10.22
N LEU A 497 5.93 -20.42 -11.01
CA LEU A 497 4.58 -20.95 -10.88
C LEU A 497 4.43 -22.20 -11.75
N ILE A 498 4.27 -23.36 -11.13
CA ILE A 498 4.31 -24.67 -11.78
C ILE A 498 2.90 -25.13 -12.10
N PRO A 499 2.52 -25.26 -13.40
CA PRO A 499 1.18 -25.65 -13.80
C PRO A 499 0.82 -27.08 -13.33
N LYS A 500 -0.15 -27.20 -12.42
CA LYS A 500 -0.55 -28.48 -11.84
C LYS A 500 -1.04 -29.48 -12.88
N HIS A 501 -1.83 -29.01 -13.84
CA HIS A 501 -2.39 -29.83 -14.89
C HIS A 501 -1.31 -30.51 -15.75
N LEU A 502 -0.20 -29.80 -15.98
CA LEU A 502 0.90 -30.26 -16.84
C LEU A 502 1.97 -31.07 -16.10
N LEU A 503 1.87 -31.24 -14.77
CA LEU A 503 2.93 -31.85 -13.94
C LEU A 503 3.37 -33.22 -14.42
N TRP A 504 2.43 -34.04 -14.90
CA TRP A 504 2.66 -35.44 -15.20
C TRP A 504 2.56 -35.78 -16.69
N ALA A 505 2.39 -34.77 -17.56
CA ALA A 505 2.42 -34.97 -19.01
C ALA A 505 3.85 -35.28 -19.47
N GLU A 506 4.02 -36.37 -20.24
CA GLU A 506 5.33 -36.76 -20.78
C GLU A 506 5.70 -35.92 -22.00
N HIS A 507 6.96 -35.47 -22.01
CA HIS A 507 7.56 -34.74 -23.11
C HIS A 507 8.92 -35.35 -23.47
N GLU A 508 9.24 -35.50 -24.75
CA GLU A 508 10.53 -36.03 -25.21
C GLU A 508 11.45 -34.91 -25.66
N SER A 509 12.52 -34.71 -24.92
CA SER A 509 13.60 -33.75 -25.23
C SER A 509 14.70 -34.47 -26.03
N THR A 510 14.80 -34.19 -27.32
CA THR A 510 15.79 -34.77 -28.20
C THR A 510 17.18 -34.14 -28.10
N LYS A 511 17.28 -32.99 -27.42
CA LYS A 511 18.49 -32.24 -27.19
C LYS A 511 18.70 -32.04 -25.67
N PRO A 512 19.94 -31.76 -25.22
CA PRO A 512 20.15 -31.36 -23.84
C PRO A 512 19.26 -30.16 -23.44
N VAL A 513 18.59 -30.27 -22.31
CA VAL A 513 17.84 -29.17 -21.70
C VAL A 513 18.82 -28.13 -21.20
N ARG A 514 18.61 -26.89 -21.57
CA ARG A 514 19.50 -25.76 -21.23
C ARG A 514 18.79 -24.75 -20.34
N ALA A 515 19.62 -23.94 -19.68
CA ALA A 515 19.12 -22.72 -19.00
C ALA A 515 18.30 -21.85 -19.96
N VAL A 516 17.19 -21.30 -19.46
CA VAL A 516 16.27 -20.44 -20.20
C VAL A 516 16.28 -19.04 -19.59
N SER A 517 16.60 -18.03 -20.38
CA SER A 517 16.61 -16.64 -19.90
C SER A 517 15.22 -16.16 -19.56
N LEU A 518 15.07 -15.51 -18.40
CA LEU A 518 13.87 -14.74 -18.08
C LEU A 518 13.69 -13.57 -19.06
N GLY A 519 12.46 -13.17 -19.33
CA GLY A 519 12.15 -12.08 -20.27
C GLY A 519 12.33 -12.49 -21.76
N LYS A 520 12.41 -13.79 -22.05
CA LYS A 520 12.50 -14.30 -23.42
C LYS A 520 11.42 -15.35 -23.68
N ALA A 521 10.49 -14.99 -24.56
CA ALA A 521 9.43 -15.87 -25.02
C ALA A 521 9.95 -16.96 -25.96
N ARG A 522 9.18 -18.01 -26.13
CA ARG A 522 9.44 -19.05 -27.14
C ARG A 522 8.43 -18.93 -28.27
N LEU A 523 8.94 -18.78 -29.48
CA LEU A 523 8.13 -18.90 -30.66
C LEU A 523 7.84 -20.38 -30.92
N HIS A 524 6.64 -20.82 -30.52
CA HIS A 524 6.24 -22.22 -30.61
C HIS A 524 5.90 -22.63 -32.07
N GLN A 525 5.17 -21.77 -32.77
CA GLN A 525 4.79 -21.95 -34.15
C GLN A 525 4.89 -20.60 -34.90
N LEU A 526 5.44 -20.65 -36.10
CA LEU A 526 5.48 -19.50 -37.02
C LEU A 526 4.12 -19.31 -37.70
N GLY A 527 3.71 -18.04 -37.85
CA GLY A 527 2.50 -17.68 -38.58
C GLY A 527 2.54 -16.24 -39.10
N SER A 528 1.57 -15.84 -39.91
CA SER A 528 1.53 -14.57 -40.60
C SER A 528 0.21 -13.80 -40.50
N GLU A 529 -0.85 -14.42 -39.93
CA GLU A 529 -2.18 -13.80 -39.91
C GLU A 529 -2.66 -13.40 -38.51
N VAL A 530 -2.33 -14.15 -37.47
CA VAL A 530 -2.77 -13.91 -36.10
C VAL A 530 -1.63 -14.25 -35.13
N THR A 531 -1.36 -13.36 -34.20
CA THR A 531 -0.49 -13.61 -33.02
C THR A 531 -1.36 -14.13 -31.88
N VAL A 532 -1.03 -15.32 -31.34
CA VAL A 532 -1.58 -15.86 -30.11
C VAL A 532 -0.48 -15.94 -29.08
N VAL A 533 -0.67 -15.29 -27.91
CA VAL A 533 0.26 -15.30 -26.79
C VAL A 533 -0.39 -16.07 -25.65
N ALA A 534 0.29 -17.08 -25.12
CA ALA A 534 -0.21 -17.90 -24.02
C ALA A 534 0.94 -18.29 -23.07
N TRP A 535 0.63 -18.86 -21.92
CA TRP A 535 1.60 -19.41 -20.96
C TRP A 535 0.99 -20.48 -20.06
N GLY A 536 1.81 -21.29 -19.42
CA GLY A 536 1.37 -22.31 -18.48
C GLY A 536 0.36 -23.28 -19.10
N ASN A 537 -0.73 -23.55 -18.37
CA ASN A 537 -1.78 -24.47 -18.80
C ASN A 537 -2.45 -24.06 -20.12
N THR A 538 -2.55 -22.76 -20.40
CA THR A 538 -3.22 -22.26 -21.61
C THR A 538 -2.43 -22.51 -22.89
N MET A 539 -1.13 -22.81 -22.79
CA MET A 539 -0.34 -23.24 -23.96
C MET A 539 -0.84 -24.56 -24.56
N GLU A 540 -1.13 -25.56 -23.73
CA GLU A 540 -1.71 -26.82 -24.19
C GLU A 540 -3.03 -26.60 -24.93
N LYS A 541 -3.92 -25.78 -24.34
CA LYS A 541 -5.23 -25.46 -24.95
C LYS A 541 -5.07 -24.68 -26.27
N SER A 542 -4.07 -23.78 -26.33
CA SER A 542 -3.76 -23.07 -27.57
C SER A 542 -3.22 -23.97 -28.66
N ILE A 543 -2.32 -24.89 -28.34
CA ILE A 543 -1.81 -25.89 -29.30
C ILE A 543 -2.95 -26.76 -29.86
N GLU A 544 -3.86 -27.24 -29.01
CA GLU A 544 -5.03 -27.99 -29.44
C GLU A 544 -5.97 -27.14 -30.33
N ALA A 545 -6.18 -25.87 -29.97
CA ALA A 545 -6.99 -24.97 -30.80
C ALA A 545 -6.38 -24.77 -32.20
N LEU A 546 -5.05 -24.62 -32.30
CA LEU A 546 -4.38 -24.53 -33.61
C LEU A 546 -4.56 -25.78 -34.43
N THR A 547 -4.53 -26.96 -33.82
CA THR A 547 -4.80 -28.23 -34.50
C THR A 547 -6.21 -28.25 -35.11
N ARG A 548 -7.21 -27.68 -34.42
CA ARG A 548 -8.60 -27.60 -34.94
C ARG A 548 -8.77 -26.52 -36.01
N VAL A 549 -8.08 -25.40 -35.90
CA VAL A 549 -8.05 -24.33 -36.92
C VAL A 549 -7.42 -24.88 -38.21
N GLY A 550 -6.35 -25.69 -38.09
CA GLY A 550 -5.60 -26.27 -39.20
C GLY A 550 -5.02 -25.21 -40.12
N ASP A 551 -4.87 -25.55 -41.40
CA ASP A 551 -4.27 -24.64 -42.40
C ASP A 551 -5.19 -23.50 -42.85
N LYS A 552 -6.36 -23.31 -42.23
CA LYS A 552 -7.31 -22.26 -42.59
C LYS A 552 -6.81 -20.88 -42.19
N THR A 553 -5.99 -20.77 -41.12
CA THR A 553 -5.43 -19.52 -40.64
C THR A 553 -3.97 -19.74 -40.21
N SER A 554 -3.08 -18.88 -40.65
CA SER A 554 -1.66 -18.93 -40.33
C SER A 554 -1.42 -18.26 -38.97
N VAL A 555 -1.45 -19.03 -37.89
CA VAL A 555 -1.32 -18.55 -36.50
C VAL A 555 0.13 -18.60 -36.06
N GLU A 556 0.65 -17.48 -35.54
CA GLU A 556 1.90 -17.43 -34.79
C GLU A 556 1.61 -17.63 -33.32
N LEU A 557 2.08 -18.74 -32.74
CA LEU A 557 1.88 -19.06 -31.32
C LEU A 557 3.16 -18.77 -30.53
N ILE A 558 3.04 -17.93 -29.54
CA ILE A 558 4.12 -17.48 -28.64
C ILE A 558 3.82 -17.99 -27.23
N ASP A 559 4.76 -18.77 -26.69
CA ASP A 559 4.81 -19.11 -25.27
C ASP A 559 5.59 -18.02 -24.52
N LEU A 560 4.89 -17.29 -23.66
CA LEU A 560 5.47 -16.13 -22.97
C LEU A 560 6.53 -16.51 -21.96
N ARG A 561 6.41 -17.67 -21.28
CA ARG A 561 7.34 -18.22 -20.29
C ARG A 561 7.55 -17.39 -19.03
N SER A 562 7.71 -16.09 -19.14
CA SER A 562 7.89 -15.18 -18.00
C SER A 562 6.97 -13.98 -18.10
N ILE A 563 6.40 -13.62 -16.95
CA ILE A 563 5.43 -12.55 -16.79
C ILE A 563 6.13 -11.26 -16.36
N SER A 564 7.14 -11.37 -15.52
CA SER A 564 7.97 -10.26 -15.05
C SER A 564 9.44 -10.72 -14.99
N PRO A 565 10.31 -10.15 -15.84
CA PRO A 565 9.97 -9.36 -17.02
C PRO A 565 9.33 -10.20 -18.14
N TRP A 566 8.53 -9.58 -19.00
CA TRP A 566 7.97 -10.23 -20.20
C TRP A 566 8.67 -9.80 -21.49
N ASP A 567 8.65 -10.63 -22.54
CA ASP A 567 9.32 -10.38 -23.82
C ASP A 567 8.49 -9.45 -24.70
N ARG A 568 8.65 -8.14 -24.50
CA ARG A 568 7.97 -7.10 -25.29
C ARG A 568 8.35 -7.17 -26.77
N GLU A 569 9.64 -7.29 -27.04
CA GLU A 569 10.21 -7.27 -28.39
C GLU A 569 9.62 -8.34 -29.31
N THR A 570 9.54 -9.57 -28.80
CA THR A 570 8.98 -10.70 -29.56
C THR A 570 7.50 -10.50 -29.86
N ILE A 571 6.71 -10.05 -28.88
CA ILE A 571 5.27 -9.83 -29.10
C ILE A 571 5.04 -8.65 -30.04
N GLU A 572 5.73 -7.53 -29.86
CA GLU A 572 5.64 -6.38 -30.76
C GLU A 572 5.99 -6.73 -32.22
N ALA A 573 7.10 -7.47 -32.42
CA ALA A 573 7.51 -7.92 -33.75
C ALA A 573 6.46 -8.82 -34.41
N SER A 574 5.85 -9.72 -33.64
CA SER A 574 4.79 -10.59 -34.11
C SER A 574 3.53 -9.78 -34.47
N VAL A 575 3.11 -8.83 -33.62
CA VAL A 575 1.94 -7.97 -33.88
C VAL A 575 2.15 -7.09 -35.12
N ARG A 576 3.36 -6.52 -35.30
CA ARG A 576 3.68 -5.76 -36.51
C ARG A 576 3.53 -6.61 -37.77
N LYS A 577 3.88 -7.90 -37.71
CA LYS A 577 3.78 -8.84 -38.81
C LYS A 577 2.34 -9.27 -39.10
N THR A 578 1.59 -9.64 -38.07
CA THR A 578 0.26 -10.28 -38.20
C THR A 578 -0.89 -9.27 -38.20
N GLY A 579 -0.72 -8.12 -37.57
CA GLY A 579 -1.76 -7.12 -37.37
C GLY A 579 -2.90 -7.56 -36.45
N ARG A 580 -2.78 -8.72 -35.77
CA ARG A 580 -3.82 -9.27 -34.89
C ARG A 580 -3.19 -9.86 -33.64
N LEU A 581 -3.82 -9.62 -32.48
CA LEU A 581 -3.37 -10.11 -31.18
C LEU A 581 -4.49 -10.80 -30.43
N ILE A 582 -4.21 -12.00 -29.96
CA ILE A 582 -5.02 -12.74 -28.99
C ILE A 582 -4.12 -13.10 -27.82
N VAL A 583 -4.52 -12.75 -26.59
CA VAL A 583 -3.83 -13.19 -25.39
C VAL A 583 -4.70 -14.21 -24.68
N VAL A 584 -4.14 -15.35 -24.31
CA VAL A 584 -4.83 -16.45 -23.63
C VAL A 584 -4.19 -16.66 -22.27
N GLN A 585 -4.95 -16.46 -21.21
CA GLN A 585 -4.48 -16.60 -19.83
C GLN A 585 -5.47 -17.35 -18.96
N GLU A 586 -4.99 -18.01 -17.93
CA GLU A 586 -5.82 -18.72 -16.98
C GLU A 586 -6.40 -17.82 -15.89
N ASP A 587 -5.70 -16.74 -15.55
CA ASP A 587 -6.12 -15.81 -14.50
C ASP A 587 -7.41 -15.05 -14.88
N THR A 588 -7.98 -14.38 -13.88
CA THR A 588 -9.19 -13.56 -14.03
C THR A 588 -9.00 -12.46 -15.07
N GLU A 589 -10.10 -11.98 -15.65
CA GLU A 589 -10.07 -10.88 -16.62
C GLU A 589 -9.59 -9.57 -16.01
N ASN A 590 -10.05 -9.24 -14.80
CA ASN A 590 -9.80 -7.96 -14.18
C ASN A 590 -8.33 -7.77 -13.78
N CYS A 591 -7.75 -6.61 -14.18
CA CYS A 591 -6.39 -6.19 -13.82
C CYS A 591 -5.31 -7.22 -14.16
N SER A 592 -5.51 -7.98 -15.24
CA SER A 592 -4.68 -9.13 -15.59
C SER A 592 -3.46 -8.78 -16.43
N VAL A 593 -2.52 -9.72 -16.48
CA VAL A 593 -1.31 -9.64 -17.32
C VAL A 593 -1.69 -9.50 -18.81
N GLY A 594 -2.72 -10.23 -19.26
CA GLY A 594 -3.20 -10.11 -20.64
C GLY A 594 -3.73 -8.72 -20.98
N GLN A 595 -4.44 -8.07 -20.04
CA GLN A 595 -4.86 -6.69 -20.23
C GLN A 595 -3.65 -5.73 -20.27
N MET A 596 -2.63 -5.95 -19.44
CA MET A 596 -1.38 -5.18 -19.47
C MET A 596 -0.69 -5.29 -20.84
N ILE A 597 -0.57 -6.50 -21.39
CA ILE A 597 0.01 -6.74 -22.73
C ILE A 597 -0.79 -6.00 -23.80
N ILE A 598 -2.12 -6.16 -23.79
CA ILE A 598 -3.01 -5.48 -24.74
C ILE A 598 -2.90 -3.96 -24.61
N SER A 599 -2.88 -3.44 -23.38
CA SER A 599 -2.72 -2.00 -23.12
C SER A 599 -1.38 -1.47 -23.63
N HIS A 600 -0.29 -2.22 -23.45
CA HIS A 600 1.03 -1.86 -23.98
C HIS A 600 1.01 -1.79 -25.52
N ILE A 601 0.44 -2.79 -26.18
CA ILE A 601 0.38 -2.84 -27.67
C ILE A 601 -0.51 -1.71 -28.20
N THR A 602 -1.67 -1.48 -27.60
CA THR A 602 -2.61 -0.45 -28.07
C THR A 602 -2.18 0.97 -27.70
N GLY A 603 -1.34 1.13 -26.69
CA GLY A 603 -0.79 2.42 -26.26
C GLY A 603 0.34 2.95 -27.15
N GLN A 604 0.96 2.11 -27.99
CA GLN A 604 2.02 2.52 -28.93
C GLN A 604 1.46 2.83 -30.30
N ARG A 605 1.69 4.03 -30.80
CA ARG A 605 1.14 4.51 -32.07
C ARG A 605 1.45 3.57 -33.24
N GLU A 606 2.68 3.11 -33.37
CA GLU A 606 3.09 2.21 -34.46
C GLU A 606 2.36 0.87 -34.43
N LEU A 607 2.22 0.29 -33.24
CA LEU A 607 1.55 -1.00 -33.04
C LEU A 607 0.03 -0.86 -33.22
N TRP A 608 -0.56 0.24 -32.72
CA TRP A 608 -1.96 0.56 -32.96
C TRP A 608 -2.28 0.70 -34.44
N ASP A 609 -1.43 1.40 -35.21
CA ASP A 609 -1.60 1.57 -36.65
C ASP A 609 -1.38 0.26 -37.45
N ALA A 610 -0.60 -0.70 -36.89
CA ALA A 610 -0.43 -2.03 -37.46
C ALA A 610 -1.63 -2.96 -37.22
N LEU A 611 -2.43 -2.73 -36.17
CA LEU A 611 -3.58 -3.58 -35.86
C LEU A 611 -4.69 -3.47 -36.90
N VAL A 612 -5.13 -4.61 -37.42
CA VAL A 612 -6.24 -4.73 -38.38
C VAL A 612 -7.52 -5.27 -37.75
N SER A 613 -7.45 -5.76 -36.50
CA SER A 613 -8.60 -6.12 -35.67
C SER A 613 -8.36 -5.70 -34.22
N PRO A 614 -9.41 -5.47 -33.42
CA PRO A 614 -9.25 -5.27 -31.99
C PRO A 614 -8.56 -6.47 -31.34
N PRO A 615 -7.58 -6.28 -30.43
CA PRO A 615 -7.01 -7.33 -29.64
C PRO A 615 -8.08 -8.08 -28.81
N ILE A 616 -7.92 -9.38 -28.62
CA ILE A 616 -8.86 -10.23 -27.89
C ILE A 616 -8.15 -10.83 -26.68
N LEU A 617 -8.76 -10.72 -25.51
CA LEU A 617 -8.36 -11.45 -24.30
C LEU A 617 -9.28 -12.67 -24.15
N VAL A 618 -8.68 -13.85 -24.02
CA VAL A 618 -9.35 -15.09 -23.64
C VAL A 618 -8.85 -15.46 -22.24
N SER A 619 -9.69 -15.34 -21.25
CA SER A 619 -9.34 -15.47 -19.84
C SER A 619 -10.46 -16.14 -19.06
N LYS A 620 -10.18 -16.54 -17.83
CA LYS A 620 -11.22 -16.80 -16.85
C LYS A 620 -12.08 -15.55 -16.66
N GLY A 621 -13.39 -15.72 -16.56
CA GLY A 621 -14.28 -14.63 -16.16
C GLY A 621 -14.01 -14.14 -14.74
N ASN A 622 -14.66 -13.05 -14.34
CA ASN A 622 -14.52 -12.48 -12.97
C ASN A 622 -15.27 -13.34 -11.94
N VAL A 623 -14.91 -14.60 -11.87
CA VAL A 623 -15.49 -15.61 -10.97
C VAL A 623 -14.38 -16.43 -10.32
N MET A 624 -14.69 -17.05 -9.19
CA MET A 624 -13.81 -18.02 -8.54
C MET A 624 -13.98 -19.40 -9.21
N ILE A 625 -12.97 -20.26 -9.08
CA ILE A 625 -13.07 -21.65 -9.52
C ILE A 625 -13.94 -22.43 -8.53
N GLY A 626 -15.00 -23.03 -9.02
CA GLY A 626 -15.93 -23.82 -8.21
C GLY A 626 -15.45 -25.27 -8.02
N TYR A 627 -15.96 -25.96 -6.98
CA TYR A 627 -15.60 -27.35 -6.68
C TYR A 627 -16.13 -28.34 -7.73
N ASN A 628 -17.34 -28.09 -8.28
CA ASN A 628 -17.92 -28.94 -9.28
C ASN A 628 -17.15 -28.79 -10.62
N PRO A 629 -16.74 -29.87 -11.28
CA PRO A 629 -16.03 -29.81 -12.56
C PRO A 629 -16.72 -28.95 -13.63
N ILE A 630 -18.06 -28.92 -13.63
CA ILE A 630 -18.83 -28.07 -14.57
C ILE A 630 -18.51 -26.60 -14.35
N TYR A 631 -18.42 -26.16 -13.08
CA TYR A 631 -18.06 -24.78 -12.76
C TYR A 631 -16.59 -24.47 -13.07
N GLU A 632 -15.68 -25.41 -12.79
CA GLU A 632 -14.26 -25.24 -13.10
C GLU A 632 -14.06 -25.04 -14.61
N TYR A 633 -14.55 -25.99 -15.44
CA TYR A 633 -14.37 -25.92 -16.90
C TYR A 633 -15.17 -24.77 -17.54
N ALA A 634 -16.33 -24.40 -17.01
CA ALA A 634 -17.10 -23.28 -17.53
C ALA A 634 -16.45 -21.90 -17.22
N ALA A 635 -15.64 -21.80 -16.16
CA ALA A 635 -14.94 -20.59 -15.81
C ALA A 635 -13.67 -20.35 -16.63
N LEU A 636 -13.00 -21.43 -17.05
CA LEU A 636 -11.67 -21.41 -17.65
C LEU A 636 -11.71 -21.23 -19.17
N PRO A 637 -10.65 -20.66 -19.77
CA PRO A 637 -10.44 -20.70 -21.21
C PRO A 637 -10.49 -22.13 -21.75
N ASP A 638 -11.32 -22.37 -22.74
CA ASP A 638 -11.41 -23.65 -23.44
C ASP A 638 -10.91 -23.54 -24.88
N VAL A 639 -10.68 -24.69 -25.48
CA VAL A 639 -10.20 -24.79 -26.86
C VAL A 639 -11.14 -24.11 -27.85
N GLU A 640 -12.46 -24.31 -27.67
CA GLU A 640 -13.48 -23.70 -28.53
C GLU A 640 -13.50 -22.16 -28.40
N GLY A 641 -13.29 -21.60 -27.20
CA GLY A 641 -13.17 -20.18 -26.97
C GLY A 641 -11.98 -19.57 -27.71
N ILE A 642 -10.84 -20.29 -27.70
CA ILE A 642 -9.64 -19.87 -28.44
C ILE A 642 -9.87 -19.93 -29.96
N VAL A 643 -10.48 -21.02 -30.45
CA VAL A 643 -10.86 -21.15 -31.89
C VAL A 643 -11.77 -19.99 -32.31
N ARG A 644 -12.85 -19.75 -31.54
CA ARG A 644 -13.76 -18.62 -31.80
C ARG A 644 -13.05 -17.26 -31.79
N ALA A 645 -12.08 -17.05 -30.90
CA ALA A 645 -11.29 -15.83 -30.87
C ALA A 645 -10.43 -15.65 -32.13
N ILE A 646 -9.80 -16.74 -32.60
CA ILE A 646 -9.03 -16.75 -33.86
C ILE A 646 -9.96 -16.43 -35.06
N GLU A 647 -11.07 -17.16 -35.21
CA GLU A 647 -12.04 -16.95 -36.28
C GLU A 647 -12.62 -15.52 -36.25
N ARG A 648 -12.99 -15.02 -35.06
CA ARG A 648 -13.46 -13.64 -34.88
C ARG A 648 -12.40 -12.62 -35.31
N SER A 649 -11.15 -12.81 -34.91
CA SER A 649 -10.05 -11.90 -35.22
C SER A 649 -9.80 -11.81 -36.75
N VAL A 650 -9.81 -12.95 -37.46
CA VAL A 650 -9.58 -12.98 -38.92
C VAL A 650 -10.83 -12.58 -39.74
N SER A 651 -12.04 -12.74 -39.17
CA SER A 651 -13.27 -12.29 -39.84
C SER A 651 -13.37 -10.77 -39.97
N VAL A 652 -12.70 -10.01 -39.12
CA VAL A 652 -12.63 -8.57 -39.21
C VAL A 652 -11.76 -8.22 -40.42
N ARG A 653 -12.40 -7.82 -41.51
CA ARG A 653 -11.72 -7.24 -42.68
C ARG A 653 -11.64 -5.74 -42.46
N SER A 654 -10.42 -5.23 -42.23
CA SER A 654 -10.22 -3.79 -42.14
C SER A 654 -10.45 -3.19 -43.53
N GLU A 655 -11.20 -2.10 -43.63
CA GLU A 655 -11.32 -1.31 -44.86
C GLU A 655 -9.93 -0.81 -45.35
N ARG A 656 -8.95 -0.72 -44.44
CA ARG A 656 -7.54 -0.43 -44.72
C ARG A 656 -6.85 -1.55 -45.50
N ALA A 657 -7.20 -2.83 -45.24
CA ALA A 657 -6.64 -3.97 -45.97
C ALA A 657 -7.23 -4.10 -47.40
N LEU A 658 -8.41 -3.52 -47.63
CA LEU A 658 -9.05 -3.50 -48.95
C LEU A 658 -8.58 -2.34 -49.82
N ALA A 659 -8.15 -1.22 -49.23
CA ALA A 659 -7.47 -0.12 -49.90
C ALA A 659 -5.97 -0.42 -49.93
N GLY A 660 -5.48 -1.17 -50.91
CA GLY A 660 -4.05 -1.48 -51.03
C GLY A 660 -3.20 -0.24 -50.69
N ILE A 661 -2.51 -0.30 -49.56
CA ILE A 661 -1.73 0.82 -49.02
C ILE A 661 -0.56 1.03 -49.97
N ALA A 662 -0.70 1.96 -50.90
CA ALA A 662 0.44 2.60 -51.55
C ALA A 662 1.19 3.36 -50.43
N HIS A 663 2.40 2.94 -50.13
CA HIS A 663 3.30 3.71 -49.25
C HIS A 663 3.41 5.16 -49.80
N PRO A 664 3.13 6.17 -48.97
CA PRO A 664 3.52 7.52 -49.34
C PRO A 664 5.04 7.57 -49.35
N GLY A 665 5.59 7.85 -50.49
CA GLY A 665 7.02 7.99 -50.70
C GLY A 665 7.66 9.01 -49.75
N GLU A 666 8.94 8.77 -49.51
CA GLU A 666 9.86 9.60 -48.73
C GLU A 666 9.73 11.09 -49.06
N GLY A 667 9.07 11.83 -48.17
CA GLY A 667 9.11 13.29 -48.18
C GLY A 667 10.28 13.76 -47.33
N LYS A 668 11.24 14.37 -47.98
CA LYS A 668 12.39 15.03 -47.37
C LYS A 668 11.96 15.97 -46.26
N ARG A 669 12.55 15.79 -45.09
CA ARG A 669 12.47 16.75 -43.98
C ARG A 669 13.44 17.88 -44.27
N ASP A 670 12.92 19.06 -44.55
CA ASP A 670 13.69 20.30 -44.52
C ASP A 670 13.92 20.70 -43.05
N SER A 671 15.18 20.80 -42.73
CA SER A 671 15.68 21.40 -41.50
C SER A 671 15.49 22.92 -41.56
N ALA A 672 14.64 23.47 -40.72
CA ALA A 672 14.55 24.92 -40.55
C ALA A 672 15.02 25.30 -39.15
N ASP A 673 16.01 26.16 -39.15
CA ASP A 673 16.73 26.82 -38.07
C ASP A 673 15.85 27.37 -36.93
N ARG A 674 16.35 27.20 -35.70
CA ARG A 674 15.98 28.06 -34.58
C ARG A 674 17.00 29.17 -34.40
N PRO A 675 16.62 30.43 -34.41
CA PRO A 675 17.53 31.49 -33.94
C PRO A 675 17.44 31.62 -32.43
N GLY A 676 18.57 31.43 -31.74
CA GLY A 676 18.76 31.84 -30.38
C GLY A 676 18.89 33.35 -30.28
N SER A 677 18.30 33.95 -29.28
CA SER A 677 18.63 35.30 -28.85
C SER A 677 18.94 35.31 -27.37
N PRO A 678 19.98 36.00 -26.94
CA PRO A 678 20.43 36.01 -25.56
C PRO A 678 19.60 36.98 -24.73
N ILE A 679 19.18 36.55 -23.59
CA ILE A 679 18.55 37.43 -22.58
C ILE A 679 19.65 37.94 -21.65
N SER A 680 19.79 39.25 -21.67
CA SER A 680 20.69 40.02 -20.80
C SER A 680 20.23 39.99 -19.36
N ALA A 681 21.17 39.80 -18.44
CA ALA A 681 20.96 39.83 -16.99
C ALA A 681 20.55 41.21 -16.49
N PRO A 682 19.63 41.31 -15.54
CA PRO A 682 19.42 42.52 -14.77
C PRO A 682 20.22 42.49 -13.46
N THR A 683 20.68 43.67 -13.09
CA THR A 683 21.46 44.09 -11.96
C THR A 683 20.85 43.68 -10.61
N SER A 684 21.74 43.32 -9.68
CA SER A 684 21.50 42.91 -8.31
C SER A 684 20.66 43.92 -7.47
N ALA A 685 19.47 43.47 -7.05
CA ALA A 685 18.76 44.00 -5.90
C ALA A 685 18.79 42.93 -4.81
N ARG A 686 19.04 43.34 -3.55
CA ARG A 686 19.00 42.46 -2.37
C ARG A 686 17.66 41.72 -2.37
N ARG A 687 17.66 40.42 -2.58
CA ARG A 687 16.49 39.57 -2.47
C ARG A 687 16.33 39.09 -1.03
N GLY A 688 15.13 39.24 -0.46
CA GLY A 688 14.80 38.70 0.83
C GLY A 688 14.41 37.22 0.72
N GLN A 689 14.78 36.43 1.73
CA GLN A 689 14.35 35.02 1.86
C GLN A 689 12.88 35.01 2.27
N LYS A 690 12.07 34.16 1.63
CA LYS A 690 10.64 34.03 1.89
C LYS A 690 10.39 33.19 3.14
N ILE A 691 9.46 33.62 3.98
CA ILE A 691 8.88 32.84 5.07
C ILE A 691 7.63 32.20 4.52
N VAL A 692 7.60 30.87 4.45
CA VAL A 692 6.46 30.10 3.91
C VAL A 692 5.87 29.18 4.97
N VAL A 693 4.59 28.86 4.87
CA VAL A 693 3.94 27.86 5.74
C VAL A 693 4.53 26.48 5.44
N PRO A 694 5.23 25.84 6.40
CA PRO A 694 5.85 24.53 6.17
C PRO A 694 4.80 23.41 6.12
N ILE A 695 5.21 22.22 5.66
CA ILE A 695 4.40 21.01 5.77
C ILE A 695 4.34 20.60 7.24
N MET A 696 3.16 20.70 7.86
CA MET A 696 2.96 20.48 9.30
C MET A 696 2.42 19.06 9.62
N GLY A 697 2.46 18.13 8.65
CA GLY A 697 2.05 16.73 8.80
C GLY A 697 1.07 16.27 7.71
N GLU A 698 0.90 14.94 7.57
CA GLU A 698 -0.02 14.36 6.59
C GLU A 698 -1.47 14.78 6.84
N GLY A 699 -2.12 15.28 5.80
CA GLY A 699 -3.55 15.63 5.82
C GLY A 699 -3.86 17.08 6.24
N ILE A 700 -2.89 17.86 6.71
CA ILE A 700 -3.08 19.28 7.02
C ILE A 700 -2.90 20.09 5.73
N ARG A 701 -3.89 20.91 5.36
CA ARG A 701 -3.85 21.74 4.15
C ARG A 701 -3.77 23.25 4.46
N SER A 702 -4.25 23.66 5.62
CA SER A 702 -4.29 25.05 6.04
C SER A 702 -4.12 25.19 7.54
N ALA A 703 -3.68 26.36 7.98
CA ALA A 703 -3.54 26.73 9.38
C ALA A 703 -4.02 28.17 9.59
N LYS A 704 -4.36 28.53 10.83
CA LYS A 704 -4.75 29.88 11.22
C LYS A 704 -3.60 30.55 11.93
N VAL A 705 -3.22 31.76 11.52
CA VAL A 705 -2.19 32.55 12.19
C VAL A 705 -2.71 33.03 13.55
N VAL A 706 -2.10 32.61 14.67
CA VAL A 706 -2.50 32.98 16.03
C VAL A 706 -1.63 34.07 16.65
N ALA A 707 -0.35 34.15 16.26
CA ALA A 707 0.55 35.19 16.74
C ALA A 707 1.64 35.52 15.71
N LEU A 708 2.01 36.78 15.62
CA LEU A 708 3.22 37.28 14.94
C LEU A 708 4.22 37.72 16.02
N LEU A 709 5.31 36.94 16.18
CA LEU A 709 6.26 37.13 17.31
C LEU A 709 7.38 38.13 17.02
N LYS A 710 7.65 38.41 15.72
CA LYS A 710 8.65 39.36 15.24
C LYS A 710 8.00 40.49 14.47
N LYS A 711 8.52 41.70 14.59
CA LYS A 711 8.07 42.87 13.85
C LYS A 711 9.01 43.19 12.70
N PRO A 712 8.52 43.83 11.63
CA PRO A 712 9.40 44.35 10.57
C PRO A 712 10.53 45.22 11.15
N GLY A 713 11.78 44.92 10.80
CA GLY A 713 12.97 45.57 11.32
C GLY A 713 13.65 44.85 12.50
N ASP A 714 13.02 43.86 13.12
CA ASP A 714 13.63 43.07 14.19
C ASP A 714 14.79 42.23 13.67
N ARG A 715 15.87 42.11 14.44
CA ARG A 715 16.97 41.18 14.14
C ARG A 715 16.50 39.76 14.40
N ILE A 716 16.82 38.90 13.46
CA ILE A 716 16.46 37.47 13.47
C ILE A 716 17.75 36.66 13.51
N GLU A 717 17.79 35.69 14.40
CA GLU A 717 18.81 34.65 14.42
C GLU A 717 18.23 33.36 13.84
N LEU A 718 19.09 32.48 13.40
CA LEU A 718 18.69 31.14 12.95
C LEU A 718 17.91 30.43 14.07
N ASP A 719 16.80 29.79 13.75
CA ASP A 719 15.91 29.12 14.69
C ASP A 719 15.04 30.03 15.59
N ASP A 720 15.04 31.35 15.38
CA ASP A 720 14.10 32.24 16.07
C ASP A 720 12.65 31.96 15.65
N ALA A 721 11.73 31.86 16.61
CA ALA A 721 10.31 31.78 16.34
C ALA A 721 9.79 33.12 15.76
N LEU A 722 9.20 33.08 14.57
CA LEU A 722 8.72 34.23 13.81
C LEU A 722 7.22 34.48 14.01
N CYS A 723 6.42 33.42 13.92
CA CYS A 723 4.98 33.44 14.16
C CYS A 723 4.48 32.08 14.64
N GLU A 724 3.24 32.05 15.14
CA GLU A 724 2.54 30.82 15.51
C GLU A 724 1.32 30.64 14.64
N VAL A 725 1.11 29.40 14.17
CA VAL A 725 -0.06 29.01 13.39
C VAL A 725 -0.77 27.82 14.06
N GLU A 726 -2.09 27.87 14.08
CA GLU A 726 -2.97 26.85 14.67
C GLU A 726 -3.58 25.99 13.54
N THR A 727 -3.46 24.71 13.68
CA THR A 727 -4.14 23.73 12.84
C THR A 727 -5.29 23.09 13.61
N ASP A 728 -6.04 22.21 13.00
CA ASP A 728 -7.04 21.37 13.67
C ASP A 728 -6.44 20.40 14.70
N LYS A 729 -5.10 20.28 14.76
CA LYS A 729 -4.39 19.34 15.63
C LYS A 729 -3.53 20.01 16.71
N ALA A 730 -2.89 21.14 16.43
CA ALA A 730 -1.99 21.82 17.37
C ALA A 730 -1.61 23.23 16.91
N ILE A 731 -0.97 24.00 17.81
CA ILE A 731 -0.31 25.27 17.49
C ILE A 731 1.17 24.99 17.19
N TYR A 732 1.64 25.46 16.04
CA TYR A 732 3.01 25.30 15.58
C TYR A 732 3.73 26.65 15.48
N PRO A 733 4.93 26.81 16.09
CA PRO A 733 5.79 27.94 15.80
C PRO A 733 6.42 27.78 14.41
N ILE A 734 6.42 28.84 13.62
CA ILE A 734 7.21 28.95 12.40
C ILE A 734 8.51 29.65 12.76
N GLU A 735 9.62 28.92 12.64
CA GLU A 735 10.95 29.38 13.04
C GLU A 735 11.75 29.84 11.81
N SER A 736 12.73 30.73 12.06
CA SER A 736 13.57 31.29 11.00
C SER A 736 14.58 30.28 10.45
N SER A 737 14.68 30.20 9.15
CA SER A 737 15.64 29.36 8.42
C SER A 737 16.98 30.03 8.15
N CYS A 738 17.13 31.32 8.51
CA CYS A 738 18.39 32.09 8.34
C CYS A 738 18.48 33.22 9.34
N ALA A 739 19.71 33.74 9.54
CA ALA A 739 19.91 34.98 10.26
C ALA A 739 19.72 36.19 9.31
N GLY A 740 19.15 37.28 9.83
CA GLY A 740 18.91 38.48 9.05
C GLY A 740 18.07 39.51 9.76
N THR A 741 17.31 40.31 9.01
CA THR A 741 16.36 41.28 9.53
C THR A 741 14.96 40.99 9.03
N MET A 742 13.97 40.99 9.92
CA MET A 742 12.57 40.74 9.52
C MET A 742 12.10 41.79 8.52
N GLY A 743 11.62 41.32 7.37
CA GLY A 743 10.96 42.15 6.37
C GLY A 743 9.49 42.35 6.68
N GLU A 744 8.69 42.64 5.66
CA GLU A 744 7.25 42.85 5.86
C GLU A 744 6.48 41.51 5.92
N TRP A 745 5.47 41.44 6.79
CA TRP A 745 4.50 40.38 6.84
C TRP A 745 3.48 40.53 5.71
N LYS A 746 3.16 39.44 5.03
CA LYS A 746 2.10 39.32 4.03
C LYS A 746 0.80 38.76 4.61
N THR A 747 0.80 38.41 5.89
CA THR A 747 -0.32 37.83 6.65
C THR A 747 -0.57 38.63 7.94
N LYS A 748 -1.70 38.41 8.58
CA LYS A 748 -2.13 38.97 9.84
C LYS A 748 -2.59 37.91 10.80
N VAL A 749 -2.65 38.23 12.10
CA VAL A 749 -3.31 37.36 13.08
C VAL A 749 -4.75 37.16 12.67
N ASP A 750 -5.25 35.94 12.85
CA ASP A 750 -6.55 35.41 12.42
C ASP A 750 -6.70 35.07 10.94
N ASP A 751 -5.69 35.32 10.08
CA ASP A 751 -5.72 34.87 8.69
C ASP A 751 -5.60 33.32 8.60
N THR A 752 -6.35 32.74 7.70
CA THR A 752 -6.16 31.32 7.31
C THR A 752 -5.16 31.25 6.16
N VAL A 753 -4.10 30.48 6.34
CA VAL A 753 -2.99 30.35 5.40
C VAL A 753 -2.84 28.91 4.94
N GLU A 754 -2.46 28.69 3.69
CA GLU A 754 -2.28 27.34 3.11
C GLU A 754 -0.81 26.93 3.17
N ILE A 755 -0.54 25.61 3.13
CA ILE A 755 0.82 25.08 3.05
C ILE A 755 1.51 25.62 1.79
N GLY A 756 2.76 26.11 1.96
CA GLY A 756 3.53 26.75 0.90
C GLY A 756 3.21 28.24 0.68
N GLN A 757 2.18 28.77 1.34
CA GLN A 757 1.85 30.19 1.24
C GLN A 757 2.93 31.07 1.89
N GLU A 758 3.33 32.13 1.20
CA GLU A 758 4.31 33.10 1.68
C GLU A 758 3.69 34.00 2.75
N LEU A 759 4.27 33.97 3.96
CA LEU A 759 3.84 34.76 5.12
C LEU A 759 4.56 36.08 5.26
N GLY A 760 5.80 36.20 4.78
CA GLY A 760 6.64 37.36 4.90
C GLY A 760 8.04 37.11 4.33
N THR A 761 8.98 38.01 4.59
CA THR A 761 10.37 37.92 4.10
C THR A 761 11.40 38.25 5.19
N ILE A 762 12.58 37.62 5.11
CA ILE A 762 13.74 37.94 5.90
C ILE A 762 14.81 38.52 4.98
N LEU A 763 15.39 39.66 5.30
CA LEU A 763 16.49 40.26 4.58
C LEU A 763 17.79 39.68 5.13
N SER A 764 18.38 38.71 4.42
CA SER A 764 19.63 38.03 4.83
C SER A 764 20.86 38.90 4.65
N GLU A 765 21.84 38.79 5.57
CA GLU A 765 23.14 39.43 5.46
C GLU A 765 24.12 38.65 4.56
N ASP A 766 23.87 37.38 4.31
CA ASP A 766 24.66 36.47 3.44
C ASP A 766 24.00 36.30 2.08
N GLY A 767 24.56 36.91 1.05
CA GLY A 767 24.03 37.03 -0.29
C GLY A 767 24.31 35.84 -1.24
N GLU A 768 24.26 34.61 -0.78
CA GLU A 768 24.32 33.41 -1.66
C GLU A 768 23.51 32.28 -1.02
N LEU A 769 22.30 32.06 -1.51
CA LEU A 769 21.61 30.75 -1.55
C LEU A 769 20.18 30.93 -2.02
N ASP A 770 19.79 30.17 -3.03
CA ASP A 770 18.48 29.81 -3.56
C ASP A 770 18.17 30.28 -5.00
N GLU A 771 18.82 29.66 -5.98
CA GLU A 771 18.27 29.51 -7.33
C GLU A 771 17.65 28.11 -7.57
N GLN A 772 17.80 27.17 -6.64
CA GLN A 772 17.35 25.78 -6.84
C GLN A 772 15.93 25.43 -6.34
N MET A 773 15.30 26.27 -5.51
CA MET A 773 13.95 26.00 -5.03
C MET A 773 12.81 26.48 -5.95
N GLU A 774 13.05 27.36 -6.89
CA GLU A 774 12.02 27.79 -7.85
C GLU A 774 11.72 26.77 -8.95
N ALA A 775 12.64 25.86 -9.25
CA ALA A 775 12.44 24.85 -10.31
C ALA A 775 11.55 23.67 -9.88
N ALA A 776 11.40 23.41 -8.60
CA ALA A 776 10.58 22.29 -8.09
C ALA A 776 9.09 22.63 -7.95
N THR A 777 8.72 23.90 -7.93
CA THR A 777 7.33 24.34 -7.70
C THR A 777 6.57 24.64 -9.01
N GLU A 778 7.25 24.76 -10.15
CA GLU A 778 6.60 25.06 -11.43
C GLU A 778 6.21 23.83 -12.27
N VAL A 779 6.52 22.62 -11.85
CA VAL A 779 6.18 21.39 -12.63
C VAL A 779 4.74 20.94 -12.41
N SER A 780 4.01 21.51 -11.47
CA SER A 780 2.64 21.06 -11.09
C SER A 780 1.48 21.79 -11.77
N ALA A 781 1.71 22.69 -12.69
CA ALA A 781 0.62 23.43 -13.36
C ALA A 781 0.84 23.60 -14.86
N ARG A 782 0.92 22.50 -15.61
CA ARG A 782 0.60 22.54 -17.04
C ARG A 782 -0.67 21.73 -17.26
N GLU A 783 -1.79 22.43 -17.32
CA GLU A 783 -3.02 21.93 -17.93
C GLU A 783 -2.74 21.49 -19.36
N ILE A 784 -2.85 20.19 -19.61
CA ILE A 784 -2.94 19.66 -20.98
C ILE A 784 -4.38 19.87 -21.43
N ALA A 785 -4.60 20.86 -22.28
CA ALA A 785 -5.88 21.03 -22.95
C ALA A 785 -6.21 19.76 -23.76
N PRO A 786 -7.44 19.24 -23.67
CA PRO A 786 -7.83 18.06 -24.44
C PRO A 786 -7.94 18.41 -25.93
N PRO A 787 -7.56 17.49 -26.83
CA PRO A 787 -7.74 17.67 -28.26
C PRO A 787 -9.23 17.70 -28.62
N ALA A 788 -9.59 18.54 -29.56
CA ALA A 788 -10.94 18.71 -30.08
C ALA A 788 -11.56 17.37 -30.55
N PRO A 789 -12.85 17.14 -30.32
CA PRO A 789 -13.48 15.85 -30.61
C PRO A 789 -13.64 15.64 -32.12
N ALA A 790 -13.16 14.50 -32.61
CA ALA A 790 -13.51 13.99 -33.93
C ALA A 790 -14.99 13.60 -33.95
N ALA A 791 -15.64 13.81 -35.10
CA ALA A 791 -17.08 13.67 -35.32
C ALA A 791 -17.63 12.32 -34.87
N ALA A 792 -18.62 12.37 -33.97
CA ALA A 792 -19.29 11.19 -33.43
C ALA A 792 -20.23 10.55 -34.46
N THR A 793 -20.06 9.27 -34.69
CA THR A 793 -21.01 8.41 -35.40
C THR A 793 -22.16 8.04 -34.46
N LYS A 794 -23.40 8.23 -34.87
CA LYS A 794 -24.60 7.94 -34.07
C LYS A 794 -24.79 6.45 -33.84
N PHE A 795 -24.88 6.04 -32.58
CA PHE A 795 -25.33 4.72 -32.19
C PHE A 795 -26.86 4.60 -32.38
N SER A 796 -27.29 3.56 -33.06
CA SER A 796 -28.70 3.25 -33.24
C SER A 796 -29.09 2.10 -32.31
N SER A 797 -29.51 2.43 -31.09
CA SER A 797 -30.44 1.63 -30.25
C SER A 797 -30.85 2.40 -29.00
N ARG A 798 -32.08 2.19 -28.54
CA ARG A 798 -32.77 3.03 -27.53
C ARG A 798 -32.24 2.96 -26.07
N GLU A 799 -31.30 2.09 -25.74
CA GLU A 799 -30.86 1.83 -24.36
C GLU A 799 -29.55 2.51 -23.88
N PRO A 800 -28.59 2.91 -24.71
CA PRO A 800 -27.34 3.53 -24.24
C PRO A 800 -27.45 4.98 -23.79
N ALA A 801 -28.52 5.69 -24.14
CA ALA A 801 -28.59 7.14 -23.88
C ALA A 801 -28.74 7.50 -22.40
N LEU A 802 -29.46 6.68 -21.61
CA LEU A 802 -29.66 6.93 -20.18
C LEU A 802 -28.37 6.62 -19.38
N SER A 803 -27.71 5.51 -19.71
CA SER A 803 -26.46 5.11 -19.13
C SER A 803 -25.33 6.10 -19.40
N ALA A 804 -25.22 6.60 -20.64
CA ALA A 804 -24.19 7.58 -21.01
C ALA A 804 -24.42 8.95 -20.31
N THR A 805 -25.69 9.35 -20.12
CA THR A 805 -26.03 10.58 -19.41
C THR A 805 -25.75 10.47 -17.91
N ILE A 806 -26.05 9.33 -17.30
CA ILE A 806 -25.75 9.05 -15.89
C ILE A 806 -24.22 8.98 -15.70
N THR A 807 -23.51 8.29 -16.56
CA THR A 807 -22.04 8.16 -16.48
C THR A 807 -21.32 9.51 -16.59
N ARG A 808 -21.75 10.40 -17.50
CA ARG A 808 -21.18 11.75 -17.62
C ARG A 808 -21.46 12.63 -16.40
N LYS A 809 -22.62 12.45 -15.76
CA LYS A 809 -22.99 13.20 -14.56
C LYS A 809 -22.32 12.65 -13.30
N LEU A 810 -22.14 11.33 -13.19
CA LEU A 810 -21.47 10.67 -12.07
C LEU A 810 -19.97 11.00 -11.98
N GLY A 811 -19.30 11.20 -13.11
CA GLY A 811 -17.89 11.62 -13.14
C GLY A 811 -17.62 13.01 -12.52
N ARG A 812 -18.69 13.74 -12.16
CA ARG A 812 -18.64 15.07 -11.55
C ARG A 812 -19.04 15.09 -10.07
N VAL A 813 -19.29 13.95 -9.44
CA VAL A 813 -19.67 13.81 -8.03
C VAL A 813 -18.50 13.25 -7.24
N VAL A 814 -18.25 13.76 -6.04
CA VAL A 814 -17.39 13.13 -5.05
C VAL A 814 -18.28 12.39 -4.05
N PRO A 815 -18.66 11.12 -4.31
CA PRO A 815 -19.63 10.44 -3.49
C PRO A 815 -19.01 9.98 -2.17
N ALA A 816 -19.71 10.24 -1.07
CA ALA A 816 -19.46 9.63 0.23
C ALA A 816 -20.75 8.99 0.73
N ASN A 817 -20.64 7.91 1.50
CA ASN A 817 -21.79 7.18 2.05
C ASN A 817 -21.65 6.98 3.56
N LEU A 818 -22.78 7.07 4.26
CA LEU A 818 -22.89 6.68 5.66
C LEU A 818 -24.20 5.93 5.91
N GLN A 819 -24.21 5.06 6.91
CA GLN A 819 -25.35 4.24 7.26
C GLN A 819 -25.67 4.34 8.75
N ILE A 820 -26.97 4.29 9.09
CA ILE A 820 -27.44 4.28 10.46
C ILE A 820 -28.72 3.43 10.56
N ASP A 821 -28.90 2.74 11.66
CA ASP A 821 -30.12 1.99 11.94
C ASP A 821 -31.10 2.80 12.77
N ALA A 822 -32.39 2.71 12.43
CA ALA A 822 -33.49 3.40 13.10
C ALA A 822 -34.57 2.40 13.53
N ARG A 823 -35.17 2.60 14.72
CA ARG A 823 -36.31 1.81 15.19
C ARG A 823 -37.54 2.11 14.32
N TRP A 824 -38.25 1.05 13.95
CA TRP A 824 -39.38 1.13 13.03
C TRP A 824 -40.74 1.08 13.69
N ASP A 825 -40.81 0.96 15.01
CA ASP A 825 -42.04 0.70 15.76
C ASP A 825 -43.03 1.87 15.61
N ALA A 826 -42.58 3.13 15.73
CA ALA A 826 -43.43 4.31 15.67
C ALA A 826 -44.13 4.45 14.30
N ILE A 827 -43.45 4.24 13.19
CA ILE A 827 -44.01 4.24 11.83
C ILE A 827 -45.07 3.12 11.68
N ARG A 828 -44.78 1.93 12.20
CA ARG A 828 -45.71 0.81 12.17
C ARG A 828 -46.97 1.09 12.98
N GLU A 829 -46.80 1.59 14.20
CA GLU A 829 -47.93 1.95 15.09
C GLU A 829 -48.77 3.06 14.50
N ALA A 830 -48.17 4.11 13.93
CA ALA A 830 -48.88 5.19 13.27
C ALA A 830 -49.74 4.68 12.09
N ARG A 831 -49.20 3.77 11.29
CA ARG A 831 -49.96 3.13 10.18
C ARG A 831 -51.09 2.28 10.67
N ASP A 832 -50.88 1.50 11.73
CA ASP A 832 -51.93 0.63 12.30
C ASP A 832 -53.07 1.45 12.95
N MET A 833 -52.75 2.58 13.56
CA MET A 833 -53.75 3.51 14.07
C MET A 833 -54.58 4.13 12.93
N ALA A 834 -53.96 4.59 11.84
CA ALA A 834 -54.69 5.12 10.68
C ALA A 834 -55.62 4.07 10.06
N LYS A 835 -55.23 2.83 9.96
CA LYS A 835 -56.09 1.73 9.48
C LYS A 835 -57.27 1.45 10.39
N LYS A 836 -57.05 1.47 11.73
CA LYS A 836 -58.12 1.27 12.72
C LYS A 836 -59.12 2.42 12.78
N GLY A 837 -58.67 3.65 12.45
CA GLY A 837 -59.55 4.86 12.36
C GLY A 837 -60.51 4.88 11.17
N GLY A 838 -60.53 3.86 10.32
CA GLY A 838 -61.43 3.72 9.21
C GLY A 838 -61.07 4.49 7.94
N GLU A 839 -59.88 5.03 7.85
CA GLU A 839 -59.34 5.65 6.64
C GLU A 839 -59.19 4.58 5.55
N LYS A 840 -60.01 4.67 4.48
CA LYS A 840 -59.92 3.75 3.34
C LYS A 840 -58.57 3.72 2.66
N ASN A 841 -57.74 4.75 2.84
CA ASN A 841 -56.38 4.89 2.30
C ASN A 841 -55.39 5.32 3.41
N ALA A 842 -55.06 4.41 4.33
CA ALA A 842 -54.06 4.69 5.34
C ALA A 842 -52.70 4.99 4.66
N PRO A 843 -51.99 6.07 5.04
CA PRO A 843 -50.72 6.48 4.45
C PRO A 843 -49.66 5.34 4.46
N SER A 844 -48.93 5.22 3.36
CA SER A 844 -47.88 4.18 3.27
C SER A 844 -46.68 4.55 4.15
N PRO A 845 -45.90 3.58 4.64
CA PRO A 845 -44.66 3.87 5.37
C PRO A 845 -43.67 4.72 4.56
N SER A 846 -43.65 4.57 3.25
CA SER A 846 -42.80 5.37 2.36
C SER A 846 -43.17 6.86 2.36
N VAL A 847 -44.43 7.21 2.38
CA VAL A 847 -44.86 8.62 2.48
C VAL A 847 -44.56 9.19 3.86
N MET A 848 -44.65 8.38 4.92
CA MET A 848 -44.27 8.82 6.28
C MET A 848 -42.77 9.13 6.36
N VAL A 849 -41.90 8.28 5.79
CA VAL A 849 -40.47 8.55 5.70
C VAL A 849 -40.17 9.76 4.82
N ALA A 850 -40.86 9.90 3.69
CA ALA A 850 -40.70 11.05 2.82
C ALA A 850 -41.01 12.36 3.55
N TRP A 851 -42.06 12.39 4.34
CA TRP A 851 -42.41 13.53 5.21
C TRP A 851 -41.32 13.84 6.22
N VAL A 852 -40.79 12.81 6.89
CA VAL A 852 -39.71 12.99 7.85
C VAL A 852 -38.49 13.58 7.19
N VAL A 853 -38.11 13.12 6.00
CA VAL A 853 -36.97 13.65 5.25
C VAL A 853 -37.16 15.13 4.93
N VAL A 854 -38.36 15.54 4.51
CA VAL A 854 -38.68 16.96 4.27
C VAL A 854 -38.48 17.79 5.55
N ARG A 855 -38.94 17.29 6.70
CA ARG A 855 -38.78 17.99 8.00
C ARG A 855 -37.30 18.09 8.41
N ALA A 856 -36.50 17.08 8.12
CA ALA A 856 -35.06 17.14 8.34
C ALA A 856 -34.38 18.15 7.38
N MET A 857 -34.76 18.17 6.11
CA MET A 857 -34.20 19.13 5.14
C MET A 857 -34.47 20.61 5.55
N GLU A 858 -35.55 20.91 6.26
CA GLU A 858 -35.81 22.27 6.77
C GLU A 858 -34.73 22.78 7.72
N LYS A 859 -34.10 21.87 8.48
CA LYS A 859 -33.05 22.19 9.46
C LYS A 859 -31.65 22.12 8.87
N HIS A 860 -31.45 21.42 7.76
CA HIS A 860 -30.16 21.14 7.18
C HIS A 860 -29.99 21.78 5.79
N VAL A 861 -29.50 23.01 5.75
CA VAL A 861 -29.38 23.87 4.55
C VAL A 861 -28.69 23.16 3.36
N PRO A 862 -27.58 22.42 3.52
CA PRO A 862 -26.92 21.76 2.39
C PRO A 862 -27.81 20.77 1.62
N PHE A 863 -28.77 20.14 2.30
CA PHE A 863 -29.70 19.18 1.69
C PHE A 863 -30.92 19.80 1.02
N ARG A 864 -31.03 21.12 0.98
CA ARG A 864 -31.98 21.85 0.15
C ARG A 864 -31.36 22.66 -0.98
N CYS A 865 -30.07 22.35 -1.26
CA CYS A 865 -29.32 22.93 -2.37
C CYS A 865 -29.39 22.02 -3.60
N LEU A 866 -29.36 22.62 -4.79
CA LEU A 866 -29.09 21.94 -6.06
C LEU A 866 -27.69 22.30 -6.55
N MET A 867 -27.00 21.32 -7.09
CA MET A 867 -25.75 21.55 -7.78
C MET A 867 -26.01 22.05 -9.20
N LEU A 868 -25.65 23.29 -9.49
CA LEU A 868 -25.82 23.89 -10.81
C LEU A 868 -24.71 23.48 -11.78
N ASP A 869 -23.45 23.65 -11.34
CA ASP A 869 -22.22 23.37 -12.07
C ASP A 869 -21.20 22.75 -11.10
N ASP A 870 -19.96 22.57 -11.55
CA ASP A 870 -18.93 21.89 -10.77
C ASP A 870 -18.55 22.63 -9.46
N ASP A 871 -18.80 23.95 -9.39
CA ASP A 871 -18.42 24.83 -8.29
C ASP A 871 -19.57 25.71 -7.75
N ARG A 872 -20.80 25.63 -8.29
CA ARG A 872 -21.92 26.47 -7.90
C ARG A 872 -23.08 25.64 -7.38
N ILE A 873 -23.63 26.08 -6.22
CA ILE A 873 -24.83 25.51 -5.61
C ILE A 873 -25.90 26.58 -5.54
N MET A 874 -27.16 26.14 -5.60
CA MET A 874 -28.34 27.01 -5.44
C MET A 874 -29.17 26.51 -4.27
N GLU A 875 -29.28 27.31 -3.22
CA GLU A 875 -30.20 27.04 -2.11
C GLU A 875 -31.65 27.30 -2.55
N GLN A 876 -32.53 26.39 -2.17
CA GLN A 876 -33.97 26.51 -2.41
C GLN A 876 -34.69 26.83 -1.10
N GLU A 877 -35.36 27.97 -1.01
CA GLU A 877 -36.24 28.30 0.12
C GLU A 877 -37.45 27.37 0.16
N ASN A 878 -38.03 27.12 -1.02
CA ASN A 878 -39.10 26.15 -1.21
C ASN A 878 -38.54 25.01 -2.03
N PHE A 879 -38.35 23.87 -1.41
CA PHE A 879 -37.59 22.74 -1.99
C PHE A 879 -38.49 21.56 -2.32
N ASP A 880 -38.03 20.82 -3.30
CA ASP A 880 -38.69 19.64 -3.83
C ASP A 880 -38.06 18.38 -3.21
N LEU A 881 -38.83 17.28 -3.20
CA LEU A 881 -38.36 15.98 -2.78
C LEU A 881 -38.48 14.98 -3.93
N GLY A 882 -37.36 14.28 -4.27
CA GLY A 882 -37.40 13.22 -5.26
C GLY A 882 -37.68 11.85 -4.64
N VAL A 883 -38.42 11.03 -5.38
CA VAL A 883 -38.70 9.62 -5.03
C VAL A 883 -38.37 8.74 -6.23
N ALA A 884 -37.47 7.79 -6.04
CA ALA A 884 -37.13 6.82 -7.08
C ALA A 884 -38.28 5.84 -7.31
N VAL A 885 -38.72 5.69 -8.54
CA VAL A 885 -39.82 4.83 -8.95
C VAL A 885 -39.36 3.87 -10.04
N ALA A 886 -39.51 2.58 -9.76
CA ALA A 886 -39.25 1.54 -10.76
C ALA A 886 -40.40 1.54 -11.79
N LEU A 887 -40.02 1.54 -13.07
CA LEU A 887 -40.91 1.43 -14.21
C LEU A 887 -40.84 0.02 -14.80
N PRO A 888 -41.82 -0.39 -15.66
CA PRO A 888 -41.66 -1.61 -16.44
C PRO A 888 -40.35 -1.62 -17.26
N ASP A 889 -39.86 -2.81 -17.59
CA ASP A 889 -38.63 -3.02 -18.37
C ASP A 889 -37.33 -2.50 -17.71
N ASP A 890 -37.22 -2.68 -16.38
CA ASP A 890 -36.04 -2.32 -15.58
C ASP A 890 -35.61 -0.83 -15.64
N ARG A 891 -36.53 0.05 -16.04
CA ARG A 891 -36.29 1.49 -16.08
C ARG A 891 -36.55 2.14 -14.72
N LEU A 892 -35.75 3.13 -14.40
CA LEU A 892 -35.91 3.95 -13.19
C LEU A 892 -36.24 5.39 -13.55
N ALA A 893 -37.24 5.97 -12.86
CA ALA A 893 -37.60 7.39 -12.97
C ALA A 893 -37.69 8.03 -11.59
N THR A 894 -37.55 9.35 -11.51
CA THR A 894 -37.74 10.11 -10.27
C THR A 894 -39.08 10.86 -10.31
N ALA A 895 -39.94 10.52 -9.37
CA ALA A 895 -41.14 11.30 -9.08
C ALA A 895 -40.75 12.49 -8.20
N VAL A 896 -41.18 13.70 -8.50
CA VAL A 896 -40.81 14.92 -7.76
C VAL A 896 -42.01 15.55 -7.09
N VAL A 897 -42.02 15.54 -5.75
CA VAL A 897 -43.02 16.24 -4.93
C VAL A 897 -42.57 17.69 -4.81
N THR A 898 -43.25 18.58 -5.54
CA THR A 898 -42.87 19.99 -5.61
C THR A 898 -43.26 20.77 -4.37
N GLN A 899 -42.42 21.74 -3.96
CA GLN A 899 -42.59 22.58 -2.79
C GLN A 899 -42.98 21.79 -1.53
N ALA A 900 -42.30 20.70 -1.31
CA ALA A 900 -42.64 19.68 -0.31
C ALA A 900 -42.73 20.26 1.12
N ASN A 901 -41.94 21.26 1.43
CA ASN A 901 -41.96 21.94 2.74
C ASN A 901 -43.18 22.83 2.99
N LYS A 902 -43.90 23.23 1.96
CA LYS A 902 -45.09 24.09 2.08
C LYS A 902 -46.41 23.30 2.23
N LEU A 903 -46.38 22.01 1.98
CA LEU A 903 -47.58 21.18 2.02
C LEU A 903 -47.97 20.85 3.46
N SER A 904 -49.28 20.89 3.73
CA SER A 904 -49.83 20.26 4.92
C SER A 904 -49.72 18.74 4.84
N TRP A 905 -49.80 18.02 5.96
CA TRP A 905 -49.73 16.56 5.95
C TRP A 905 -50.75 15.91 4.98
N PRO A 906 -52.05 16.26 4.98
CA PRO A 906 -53.00 15.68 4.03
C PRO A 906 -52.68 16.01 2.56
N ASP A 907 -52.21 17.22 2.29
CA ASP A 907 -51.83 17.65 0.95
C ASP A 907 -50.55 16.98 0.48
N PHE A 908 -49.58 16.76 1.40
CA PHE A 908 -48.34 16.04 1.11
C PHE A 908 -48.63 14.58 0.74
N VAL A 909 -49.46 13.88 1.53
CA VAL A 909 -49.86 12.50 1.25
C VAL A 909 -50.52 12.40 -0.13
N ARG A 910 -51.49 13.26 -0.41
CA ARG A 910 -52.16 13.28 -1.71
C ARG A 910 -51.18 13.54 -2.84
N ARG A 911 -50.35 14.57 -2.74
CA ARG A 911 -49.39 14.96 -3.77
C ARG A 911 -48.35 13.86 -4.02
N TYR A 912 -47.88 13.24 -2.97
CA TYR A 912 -46.95 12.13 -3.06
C TYR A 912 -47.52 10.95 -3.85
N ASP A 913 -48.73 10.52 -3.49
CA ASP A 913 -49.39 9.39 -4.13
C ASP A 913 -49.73 9.69 -5.61
N GLU A 914 -50.26 10.89 -5.90
CA GLU A 914 -50.55 11.34 -7.27
C GLU A 914 -49.29 11.38 -8.14
N THR A 915 -48.18 11.93 -7.62
CA THR A 915 -46.92 12.05 -8.35
C THR A 915 -46.27 10.69 -8.62
N VAL A 916 -46.22 9.81 -7.62
CA VAL A 916 -45.70 8.44 -7.78
C VAL A 916 -46.55 7.63 -8.76
N ALA A 917 -47.91 7.75 -8.71
CA ALA A 917 -48.77 7.08 -9.64
C ALA A 917 -48.63 7.59 -11.09
N ALA A 918 -48.55 8.92 -11.28
CA ALA A 918 -48.29 9.53 -12.58
C ALA A 918 -46.96 9.07 -13.19
N THR A 919 -45.90 9.04 -12.39
CA THR A 919 -44.59 8.56 -12.83
C THR A 919 -44.61 7.08 -13.22
N ARG A 920 -45.31 6.21 -12.47
CA ARG A 920 -45.52 4.80 -12.82
C ARG A 920 -46.23 4.58 -14.12
N SER A 921 -47.16 5.52 -14.49
CA SER A 921 -47.87 5.46 -15.76
C SER A 921 -47.05 6.01 -16.95
N GLY A 922 -45.80 6.40 -16.75
CA GLY A 922 -44.90 6.86 -17.80
C GLY A 922 -44.85 8.35 -18.00
N ARG A 923 -45.54 9.18 -17.18
CA ARG A 923 -45.33 10.64 -17.14
C ARG A 923 -44.10 10.94 -16.33
N VAL A 924 -42.99 11.24 -17.01
CA VAL A 924 -41.73 11.64 -16.39
C VAL A 924 -41.51 13.13 -16.62
N ASP A 925 -41.66 13.94 -15.58
CA ASP A 925 -41.33 15.35 -15.63
C ASP A 925 -39.82 15.52 -15.46
N ALA A 926 -39.22 16.46 -16.20
CA ALA A 926 -37.78 16.78 -16.14
C ALA A 926 -37.39 17.56 -14.86
N MET A 927 -38.18 17.45 -13.79
CA MET A 927 -37.96 18.17 -12.54
C MET A 927 -36.86 17.51 -11.70
N GLN A 928 -36.14 18.30 -10.93
CA GLN A 928 -34.95 17.95 -10.21
C GLN A 928 -35.11 18.29 -8.72
N ALA A 929 -34.73 17.41 -7.84
CA ALA A 929 -34.84 17.61 -6.40
C ALA A 929 -33.48 17.53 -5.69
N PRO A 930 -33.26 18.32 -4.63
CA PRO A 930 -32.01 18.29 -3.84
C PRO A 930 -31.69 16.92 -3.25
N VAL A 931 -32.71 16.23 -2.73
CA VAL A 931 -32.61 14.91 -2.14
C VAL A 931 -33.57 13.96 -2.83
N VAL A 932 -33.10 12.73 -3.12
CA VAL A 932 -33.89 11.63 -3.68
C VAL A 932 -34.01 10.52 -2.65
N ILE A 933 -35.20 9.98 -2.45
CA ILE A 933 -35.41 8.78 -1.63
C ILE A 933 -35.53 7.58 -2.55
N SER A 934 -34.76 6.53 -2.25
CA SER A 934 -34.81 5.22 -2.92
C SER A 934 -35.15 4.14 -1.90
N SER A 935 -36.06 3.23 -2.23
CA SER A 935 -36.41 2.13 -1.35
C SER A 935 -36.62 0.84 -2.11
N LEU A 936 -35.84 -0.17 -1.72
CA LEU A 936 -36.00 -1.56 -2.16
C LEU A 936 -36.50 -2.47 -1.03
N GLY A 937 -37.12 -1.88 -0.01
CA GLY A 937 -37.66 -2.61 1.14
C GLY A 937 -38.72 -3.65 0.74
N ALA A 938 -39.52 -3.37 -0.31
CA ALA A 938 -40.49 -4.33 -0.86
C ALA A 938 -39.84 -5.60 -1.46
N PHE A 939 -38.57 -5.54 -1.82
CA PHE A 939 -37.76 -6.65 -2.34
C PHE A 939 -36.94 -7.34 -1.25
N GLY A 940 -37.09 -6.94 0.02
CA GLY A 940 -36.36 -7.53 1.15
C GLY A 940 -34.91 -7.06 1.28
N VAL A 941 -34.47 -6.04 0.53
CA VAL A 941 -33.13 -5.49 0.57
C VAL A 941 -32.96 -4.68 1.86
N LYS A 942 -32.06 -5.12 2.75
CA LYS A 942 -31.85 -4.48 4.06
C LYS A 942 -30.98 -3.22 3.97
N ALA A 943 -29.94 -3.24 3.19
CA ALA A 943 -29.02 -2.13 3.01
C ALA A 943 -28.56 -2.03 1.55
N GLY A 944 -28.22 -0.82 1.11
CA GLY A 944 -27.70 -0.56 -0.23
C GLY A 944 -27.05 0.80 -0.27
N VAL A 945 -26.14 1.01 -1.21
CA VAL A 945 -25.47 2.30 -1.45
C VAL A 945 -26.08 2.91 -2.71
N PRO A 946 -26.98 3.90 -2.57
CA PRO A 946 -27.61 4.53 -3.74
C PRO A 946 -26.62 5.47 -4.44
N LEU A 947 -26.85 5.73 -5.73
CA LEU A 947 -26.10 6.73 -6.47
C LEU A 947 -26.68 8.13 -6.24
N VAL A 948 -25.81 9.14 -6.17
CA VAL A 948 -26.20 10.57 -6.24
C VAL A 948 -26.04 11.03 -7.67
N VAL A 949 -27.12 11.51 -8.26
CA VAL A 949 -27.13 11.99 -9.64
C VAL A 949 -27.33 13.51 -9.64
N PRO A 950 -26.35 14.31 -10.05
CA PRO A 950 -26.51 15.76 -10.15
C PRO A 950 -27.75 16.17 -10.97
N PRO A 951 -28.43 17.21 -10.54
CA PRO A 951 -28.04 18.20 -9.57
C PRO A 951 -28.43 17.90 -8.11
N SER A 952 -28.90 16.68 -7.79
CA SER A 952 -29.18 16.30 -6.40
C SER A 952 -27.88 16.25 -5.59
N VAL A 953 -27.94 16.67 -4.34
CA VAL A 953 -26.80 16.65 -3.39
C VAL A 953 -26.78 15.39 -2.52
N GLY A 954 -27.88 14.64 -2.48
CA GLY A 954 -27.96 13.40 -1.71
C GLY A 954 -29.05 12.45 -2.19
N THR A 955 -28.80 11.15 -1.97
CA THR A 955 -29.80 10.09 -2.16
C THR A 955 -29.86 9.24 -0.89
N LEU A 956 -31.04 9.16 -0.29
CA LEU A 956 -31.31 8.36 0.89
C LEU A 956 -31.94 7.02 0.48
N PHE A 957 -31.25 5.92 0.76
CA PHE A 957 -31.80 4.58 0.65
C PHE A 957 -32.48 4.17 1.95
N VAL A 958 -33.69 3.59 1.81
CA VAL A 958 -34.47 3.08 2.95
C VAL A 958 -34.61 1.56 2.79
N GLY A 959 -33.99 0.83 3.70
CA GLY A 959 -33.96 -0.63 3.68
C GLY A 959 -35.25 -1.31 4.11
N ALA A 960 -35.29 -2.65 3.98
CA ALA A 960 -36.38 -3.48 4.47
C ALA A 960 -36.40 -3.52 6.01
N ALA A 961 -37.60 -3.46 6.58
CA ALA A 961 -37.75 -3.67 8.01
C ALA A 961 -37.36 -5.10 8.39
N HIS A 962 -36.51 -5.23 9.41
CA HIS A 962 -35.97 -6.50 9.92
C HIS A 962 -36.01 -6.51 11.44
N GLN A 963 -35.79 -7.69 12.01
CA GLN A 963 -35.82 -7.87 13.46
C GLN A 963 -34.41 -7.94 13.99
N GLU A 964 -34.11 -7.20 15.08
CA GLU A 964 -32.86 -7.26 15.81
C GLU A 964 -33.08 -7.50 17.31
N LEU A 965 -32.08 -8.11 17.95
CA LEU A 965 -32.06 -8.29 19.37
C LEU A 965 -31.46 -7.06 20.04
N SER A 966 -32.28 -6.36 20.83
CA SER A 966 -31.80 -5.23 21.64
C SER A 966 -31.75 -5.61 23.11
N PRO A 967 -30.67 -5.34 23.86
CA PRO A 967 -30.59 -5.57 25.26
C PRO A 967 -31.52 -4.60 26.00
N ASN A 968 -32.50 -5.14 26.73
CA ASN A 968 -33.33 -4.37 27.64
C ASN A 968 -33.14 -4.90 29.07
N GLY A 969 -32.17 -4.35 29.77
CA GLY A 969 -31.78 -4.83 31.09
C GLY A 969 -31.23 -6.26 31.03
N LYS A 970 -31.83 -7.18 31.80
CA LYS A 970 -31.45 -8.61 31.86
C LYS A 970 -32.14 -9.51 30.80
N LYS A 971 -32.98 -8.97 29.92
CA LYS A 971 -33.70 -9.74 28.88
C LYS A 971 -33.43 -9.15 27.51
N ALA A 972 -33.19 -10.00 26.52
CA ALA A 972 -33.13 -9.60 25.12
C ALA A 972 -34.57 -9.41 24.59
N GLN A 973 -34.86 -8.29 23.98
CA GLN A 973 -36.14 -8.01 23.32
C GLN A 973 -35.90 -7.84 21.81
N THR A 974 -36.75 -8.42 21.01
CA THR A 974 -36.72 -8.23 19.55
C THR A 974 -37.36 -6.90 19.18
N VAL A 975 -36.65 -6.05 18.47
CA VAL A 975 -37.13 -4.75 17.98
C VAL A 975 -37.12 -4.72 16.45
N ALA A 976 -38.07 -4.02 15.86
CA ALA A 976 -38.10 -3.80 14.42
C ALA A 976 -37.15 -2.65 14.08
N MET A 977 -36.26 -2.87 13.12
CA MET A 977 -35.24 -1.90 12.67
C MET A 977 -35.33 -1.70 11.16
N ILE A 978 -34.87 -0.56 10.69
CA ILE A 978 -34.55 -0.31 9.27
C ILE A 978 -33.16 0.28 9.19
N THR A 979 -32.45 0.02 8.10
CA THR A 979 -31.20 0.68 7.78
C THR A 979 -31.47 1.87 6.83
N LEU A 980 -30.96 3.03 7.19
CA LEU A 980 -30.92 4.24 6.39
C LEU A 980 -29.51 4.40 5.84
N SER A 981 -29.36 4.49 4.53
CA SER A 981 -28.05 4.68 3.87
C SER A 981 -28.08 5.93 3.01
N LEU A 982 -27.34 6.95 3.40
CA LEU A 982 -27.24 8.22 2.70
C LEU A 982 -25.96 8.27 1.87
N THR A 983 -26.09 8.40 0.57
CA THR A 983 -24.99 8.82 -0.30
C THR A 983 -25.15 10.30 -0.61
N PHE A 984 -24.07 11.06 -0.49
CA PHE A 984 -24.08 12.51 -0.69
C PHE A 984 -22.85 12.98 -1.44
N ASP A 985 -22.96 14.17 -2.07
CA ASP A 985 -21.81 14.80 -2.73
C ASP A 985 -20.94 15.53 -1.70
N HIS A 986 -19.74 15.01 -1.46
CA HIS A 986 -18.83 15.51 -0.42
C HIS A 986 -18.30 16.92 -0.71
N ARG A 987 -18.48 17.43 -1.92
CA ARG A 987 -18.16 18.83 -2.28
C ARG A 987 -19.17 19.81 -1.65
N VAL A 988 -20.40 19.37 -1.38
CA VAL A 988 -21.49 20.20 -0.82
C VAL A 988 -21.67 19.94 0.66
N VAL A 989 -21.53 18.69 1.10
CA VAL A 989 -21.80 18.25 2.46
C VAL A 989 -20.61 17.52 3.01
N ASN A 990 -20.09 17.92 4.16
CA ASN A 990 -19.06 17.15 4.86
C ASN A 990 -19.65 15.97 5.66
N GLY A 991 -18.80 15.06 6.10
CA GLY A 991 -19.22 13.85 6.83
C GLY A 991 -20.02 14.16 8.10
N ALA A 992 -19.66 15.18 8.88
CA ALA A 992 -20.38 15.59 10.08
C ALA A 992 -21.77 16.16 9.77
N GLY A 993 -21.88 16.98 8.73
CA GLY A 993 -23.16 17.51 8.25
C GLY A 993 -24.12 16.41 7.79
N ALA A 994 -23.59 15.41 7.06
CA ALA A 994 -24.36 14.25 6.61
C ALA A 994 -24.79 13.36 7.80
N ALA A 995 -23.91 13.13 8.77
CA ALA A 995 -24.23 12.37 9.99
C ALA A 995 -25.35 13.04 10.80
N ASN A 996 -25.27 14.35 10.99
CA ASN A 996 -26.30 15.12 11.69
C ASN A 996 -27.65 15.05 10.96
N PHE A 997 -27.65 15.14 9.64
CA PHE A 997 -28.88 15.03 8.84
C PHE A 997 -29.54 13.65 8.98
N VAL A 998 -28.78 12.56 8.86
CA VAL A 998 -29.34 11.22 9.01
C VAL A 998 -29.74 10.93 10.45
N HIS A 999 -29.00 11.48 11.43
CA HIS A 999 -29.38 11.38 12.84
C HIS A 999 -30.71 12.09 13.14
N GLU A 1000 -30.94 13.27 12.56
CA GLU A 1000 -32.25 13.95 12.64
C GLU A 1000 -33.38 13.10 12.02
N ILE A 1001 -33.15 12.53 10.82
CA ILE A 1001 -34.10 11.61 10.19
C ILE A 1001 -34.41 10.42 11.08
N LYS A 1002 -33.38 9.78 11.68
CA LYS A 1002 -33.55 8.69 12.65
C LYS A 1002 -34.44 9.12 13.80
N GLY A 1003 -34.14 10.23 14.46
CA GLY A 1003 -34.89 10.73 15.60
C GLY A 1003 -36.37 10.98 15.24
N LEU A 1004 -36.63 11.58 14.07
CA LEU A 1004 -37.98 11.84 13.58
C LEU A 1004 -38.74 10.55 13.18
N ILE A 1005 -38.09 9.51 12.71
CA ILE A 1005 -38.67 8.20 12.43
C ILE A 1005 -39.03 7.51 13.75
N GLU A 1006 -38.15 7.52 14.73
CA GLU A 1006 -38.33 6.85 16.03
C GLU A 1006 -39.41 7.54 16.90
N ALA A 1007 -39.66 8.83 16.68
CA ALA A 1007 -40.69 9.61 17.36
C ALA A 1007 -41.91 9.91 16.49
N PHE A 1008 -42.07 9.24 15.34
CA PHE A 1008 -43.09 9.58 14.36
C PHE A 1008 -44.52 9.46 14.91
N ALA A 1009 -45.30 10.50 14.74
CA ALA A 1009 -46.75 10.48 14.92
C ALA A 1009 -47.41 11.19 13.73
N ILE A 1010 -48.58 10.72 13.30
CA ILE A 1010 -49.35 11.38 12.24
C ILE A 1010 -49.64 12.83 12.66
N PRO A 1011 -49.21 13.85 11.87
CA PRO A 1011 -49.48 15.23 12.19
C PRO A 1011 -50.99 15.49 12.28
N THR A 1012 -51.46 16.04 13.41
CA THR A 1012 -52.83 16.49 13.56
C THR A 1012 -53.03 17.78 12.77
N VAL A 1013 -54.10 17.85 11.99
CA VAL A 1013 -54.48 19.10 11.30
C VAL A 1013 -54.91 20.11 12.37
N ALA A 1014 -54.08 21.16 12.59
CA ALA A 1014 -54.43 22.28 13.44
C ALA A 1014 -55.33 23.23 12.66
#